data_236d946ac97a9b20efcc7792e60035e5
#
_entry.id   236d946ac97a9b20efcc7792e60035e5
#
_cell.length_a   1.000
_cell.length_b   1.000
_cell.length_c   1.000
_cell.angle_alpha   90.00
_cell.angle_beta   90.00
_cell.angle_gamma   90.00
#
_symmetry.space_group_name_H-M   'P 1'
#
loop_
_entity.id
_entity.type
_entity.pdbx_description
1 polymer ?
#
loop_
_entity_poly.entity_id
_entity_poly.type
_entity_poly.pdbx_seq_one_letter_code
_entity_poly.pdbx_strand_id
1 'polypeptide(L)'
;MFRKSLLLTTILLGSTESVFASNTVQSASAETVVILKPTEAEEEAGKYITQNLLQNHFRKVSVNDSLSQQIFNRYLDNLDGTKSYFVASEVESLRKIFGSRINKEFLSGKANAGFGIYNFFLKRAKEKMRFMKAAADTIHSNFLTPETLDLDRKADPWPADRRQLYELWKKELKYQWLNIKYSGETTSTIRSAVAKSFTTRLNLLNRQKPDDAFQAYMSAVTTSFDPHTSYFSPDEYENFQIDMSRSLEGIGAKLQTEGEYTVINEVIPGGPVYKSNLLKKGDKIIGVAQGTAGEMVDVLGWRINDVVKLIRGKKGTLVRLNILPASQGGRGPAKTVQLMRDKVDLEEQAAKKTIIQQNGQKIGVITIPSFYLDFDGQQKNTGNYNSTSRDVARILKELTDEHVEGVVIDLRDNGGGSLEEAVNVTGLFITTGPVVQVTNTTGGKMVLRDEDHRILYNGPLAVLVNRYSASASEIFAAAIQDYGRGVIIGERTFGKGTVQSLIKLTRPFALFGKKPELGEIKITIAKFYRISGGSTQHKGVVPDIVMPSMIDTSTIGEDTYTSSLPWSTISKAFYRSTGDVTQEEISVLKKKFQERSSRNHLYQAYLHDVSTLTQLRRKKLVSLQDTAFKSEIETIKQIEKQWVQAPDSAKSMNKDLLLNQSASVVSDMAELKSIERHTVIRTSPAVLN
;
A
#
# COMPACT_ATOMS: atom_id res chain seq x y z
N MET A 1 52.38 -52.71 -33.19
CA MET A 1 53.83 -52.77 -33.49
C MET A 1 54.56 -51.97 -32.42
N PHE A 2 55.45 -52.66 -31.73
CA PHE A 2 56.66 -52.21 -30.97
C PHE A 2 56.48 -51.13 -29.89
N ARG A 3 56.53 -51.48 -28.56
CA ARG A 3 57.68 -51.93 -27.70
C ARG A 3 58.82 -50.86 -27.67
N LYS A 4 59.28 -50.33 -26.54
CA LYS A 4 59.94 -50.84 -25.34
C LYS A 4 60.32 -49.59 -24.52
N SER A 5 60.19 -49.51 -23.21
CA SER A 5 60.92 -50.14 -22.10
C SER A 5 62.25 -49.48 -21.71
N LEU A 6 62.33 -49.21 -20.41
CA LEU A 6 63.52 -49.32 -19.48
C LEU A 6 64.37 -48.07 -19.32
N LEU A 7 64.93 -47.64 -18.21
CA LEU A 7 65.19 -48.18 -16.86
C LEU A 7 65.55 -47.03 -15.91
N LEU A 8 65.17 -47.13 -14.66
CA LEU A 8 65.87 -46.93 -13.42
C LEU A 8 67.19 -46.11 -13.38
N THR A 9 67.23 -45.16 -12.47
CA THR A 9 68.32 -45.12 -11.44
C THR A 9 67.87 -44.35 -10.18
N THR A 10 67.97 -45.01 -9.07
CA THR A 10 67.72 -44.60 -7.68
C THR A 10 68.99 -43.81 -7.18
N ILE A 11 68.74 -42.70 -6.46
CA ILE A 11 69.67 -42.29 -5.39
C ILE A 11 68.84 -41.73 -4.24
N LEU A 12 68.93 -42.30 -3.07
CA LEU A 12 68.52 -41.85 -1.76
C LEU A 12 69.37 -40.68 -1.28
N LEU A 13 68.80 -39.75 -0.57
CA LEU A 13 69.20 -39.28 0.76
C LEU A 13 68.43 -38.01 1.20
N GLY A 14 67.80 -38.13 2.35
CA GLY A 14 67.89 -37.12 3.38
C GLY A 14 66.57 -36.42 3.79
N SER A 15 65.87 -37.04 4.73
CA SER A 15 64.87 -36.53 5.66
C SER A 15 64.87 -35.05 6.00
N THR A 16 63.67 -34.40 5.89
CA THR A 16 63.12 -33.57 6.96
C THR A 16 61.59 -33.56 6.79
N GLU A 17 60.88 -34.07 7.80
CA GLU A 17 59.46 -34.04 7.92
C GLU A 17 59.01 -32.61 8.13
N SER A 18 58.12 -32.12 7.25
CA SER A 18 57.19 -31.02 7.55
C SER A 18 55.80 -31.50 7.23
N VAL A 19 55.05 -31.73 8.31
CA VAL A 19 53.64 -32.08 8.30
C VAL A 19 52.83 -30.90 7.72
N PHE A 20 52.45 -30.96 6.44
CA PHE A 20 51.40 -30.14 5.91
C PHE A 20 50.07 -30.88 6.13
N ALA A 21 49.31 -30.40 7.13
CA ALA A 21 47.94 -30.77 7.28
C ALA A 21 47.15 -30.41 6.01
N SER A 22 46.76 -31.39 5.24
CA SER A 22 45.80 -31.21 4.13
C SER A 22 44.45 -30.86 4.72
N ASN A 23 44.15 -29.59 4.77
CA ASN A 23 42.75 -29.13 4.92
C ASN A 23 42.00 -29.61 3.70
N THR A 24 41.27 -30.70 3.84
CA THR A 24 40.17 -31.08 2.96
C THR A 24 39.14 -29.97 3.01
N VAL A 25 39.18 -29.11 2.01
CA VAL A 25 38.04 -28.21 1.72
C VAL A 25 36.83 -29.12 1.48
N GLN A 26 36.00 -29.24 2.50
CA GLN A 26 34.68 -29.83 2.35
C GLN A 26 34.00 -29.06 1.21
N SER A 27 33.79 -29.73 0.08
CA SER A 27 33.02 -29.22 -1.03
C SER A 27 31.63 -28.85 -0.50
N ALA A 28 31.37 -27.55 -0.42
CA ALA A 28 30.03 -27.06 -0.18
C ALA A 28 29.11 -27.78 -1.17
N SER A 29 28.17 -28.53 -0.68
CA SER A 29 27.14 -29.17 -1.50
C SER A 29 26.60 -28.12 -2.46
N ALA A 30 26.69 -28.40 -3.77
CA ALA A 30 26.15 -27.52 -4.79
C ALA A 30 24.65 -27.36 -4.52
N GLU A 31 24.24 -26.20 -4.03
CA GLU A 31 22.83 -25.84 -3.87
C GLU A 31 22.16 -26.05 -5.22
N THR A 32 21.21 -26.96 -5.29
CA THR A 32 20.45 -27.21 -6.52
C THR A 32 19.70 -25.92 -6.85
N VAL A 33 20.13 -25.23 -7.90
CA VAL A 33 19.49 -24.00 -8.36
C VAL A 33 18.12 -24.40 -8.93
N VAL A 34 17.06 -24.21 -8.16
CA VAL A 34 15.70 -24.39 -8.66
C VAL A 34 15.41 -23.29 -9.67
N ILE A 35 15.23 -23.67 -10.94
CA ILE A 35 14.82 -22.78 -12.02
C ILE A 35 13.30 -22.77 -12.05
N LEU A 36 12.70 -21.63 -11.78
CA LEU A 36 11.26 -21.43 -11.86
C LEU A 36 10.80 -21.48 -13.33
N LYS A 37 9.66 -22.12 -13.58
CA LYS A 37 9.02 -22.21 -14.91
C LYS A 37 7.54 -21.93 -14.75
N PRO A 38 6.87 -21.35 -15.78
CA PRO A 38 5.43 -21.20 -15.78
C PRO A 38 4.72 -22.52 -15.59
N THR A 39 3.65 -22.53 -14.82
CA THR A 39 2.71 -23.63 -14.70
C THR A 39 1.63 -23.53 -15.78
N GLU A 40 0.89 -24.62 -16.05
CA GLU A 40 -0.24 -24.60 -16.99
C GLU A 40 -1.32 -23.58 -16.60
N ALA A 41 -1.59 -23.42 -15.29
CA ALA A 41 -2.54 -22.46 -14.78
C ALA A 41 -2.10 -21.01 -15.06
N GLU A 42 -0.81 -20.71 -14.88
CA GLU A 42 -0.24 -19.38 -15.16
C GLU A 42 -0.21 -19.08 -16.67
N GLU A 43 0.11 -20.05 -17.54
CA GLU A 43 0.01 -19.87 -18.99
C GLU A 43 -1.43 -19.61 -19.43
N GLU A 44 -2.39 -20.28 -18.81
CA GLU A 44 -3.80 -20.05 -19.07
C GLU A 44 -4.26 -18.68 -18.55
N ALA A 45 -3.90 -18.30 -17.33
CA ALA A 45 -4.16 -16.97 -16.79
C ALA A 45 -3.58 -15.89 -17.71
N GLY A 46 -2.34 -16.07 -18.19
CA GLY A 46 -1.69 -15.15 -19.14
C GLY A 46 -2.50 -14.93 -20.41
N LYS A 47 -3.13 -15.96 -20.98
CA LYS A 47 -4.02 -15.82 -22.15
C LYS A 47 -5.23 -14.94 -21.87
N TYR A 48 -5.91 -15.17 -20.74
CA TYR A 48 -7.08 -14.38 -20.35
C TYR A 48 -6.71 -12.94 -19.95
N ILE A 49 -5.57 -12.74 -19.28
CA ILE A 49 -5.04 -11.41 -18.98
C ILE A 49 -4.81 -10.65 -20.29
N THR A 50 -4.08 -11.22 -21.23
CA THR A 50 -3.82 -10.63 -22.54
C THR A 50 -5.10 -10.29 -23.30
N GLN A 51 -6.05 -11.23 -23.35
CA GLN A 51 -7.32 -11.01 -24.02
C GLN A 51 -8.08 -9.83 -23.42
N ASN A 52 -8.16 -9.75 -22.08
CA ASN A 52 -8.83 -8.66 -21.40
C ASN A 52 -8.11 -7.32 -21.62
N LEU A 53 -6.77 -7.28 -21.56
CA LEU A 53 -5.99 -6.06 -21.83
C LEU A 53 -6.25 -5.52 -23.24
N LEU A 54 -6.33 -6.38 -24.24
CA LEU A 54 -6.54 -5.95 -25.62
C LEU A 54 -8.01 -5.56 -25.90
N GLN A 55 -8.97 -6.28 -25.32
CA GLN A 55 -10.39 -6.08 -25.61
C GLN A 55 -11.05 -5.05 -24.71
N ASN A 56 -10.79 -5.08 -23.41
CA ASN A 56 -11.56 -4.38 -22.40
C ASN A 56 -10.85 -3.14 -21.82
N HIS A 57 -9.50 -3.04 -21.94
CA HIS A 57 -8.78 -1.91 -21.36
C HIS A 57 -9.14 -0.59 -22.03
N PHE A 58 -9.25 0.49 -21.24
CA PHE A 58 -9.59 1.83 -21.72
C PHE A 58 -8.60 2.35 -22.76
N ARG A 59 -7.29 2.23 -22.48
CA ARG A 59 -6.25 2.55 -23.45
C ARG A 59 -6.08 1.41 -24.44
N LYS A 60 -6.29 1.68 -25.72
CA LYS A 60 -5.97 0.73 -26.79
C LYS A 60 -4.50 0.87 -27.16
N VAL A 61 -3.74 -0.20 -27.00
CA VAL A 61 -2.30 -0.24 -27.24
C VAL A 61 -2.00 -1.21 -28.39
N SER A 62 -1.16 -0.79 -29.33
CA SER A 62 -0.65 -1.67 -30.37
C SER A 62 0.44 -2.58 -29.81
N VAL A 63 0.30 -3.90 -30.03
CA VAL A 63 1.29 -4.87 -29.59
C VAL A 63 2.43 -4.91 -30.60
N ASN A 64 3.50 -4.21 -30.30
CA ASN A 64 4.68 -4.06 -31.14
C ASN A 64 5.96 -4.07 -30.31
N ASP A 65 7.10 -3.85 -30.94
CA ASP A 65 8.39 -3.81 -30.26
C ASP A 65 8.49 -2.67 -29.23
N SER A 66 7.79 -1.54 -29.46
CA SER A 66 7.75 -0.45 -28.48
C SER A 66 7.10 -0.89 -27.16
N LEU A 67 5.96 -1.58 -27.24
CA LEU A 67 5.31 -2.15 -26.04
C LEU A 67 6.22 -3.19 -25.38
N SER A 68 6.89 -4.02 -26.18
CA SER A 68 7.85 -5.03 -25.67
C SER A 68 8.96 -4.38 -24.86
N GLN A 69 9.56 -3.31 -25.38
CA GLN A 69 10.61 -2.56 -24.65
C GLN A 69 10.07 -1.83 -23.41
N GLN A 70 8.85 -1.30 -23.46
CA GLN A 70 8.22 -0.68 -22.30
C GLN A 70 8.01 -1.70 -21.18
N ILE A 71 7.47 -2.88 -21.48
CA ILE A 71 7.29 -3.97 -20.50
C ILE A 71 8.65 -4.43 -19.95
N PHE A 72 9.64 -4.63 -20.83
CA PHE A 72 10.99 -5.03 -20.43
C PHE A 72 11.62 -4.03 -19.44
N ASN A 73 11.62 -2.75 -19.81
CA ASN A 73 12.20 -1.70 -18.96
C ASN A 73 11.48 -1.60 -17.62
N ARG A 74 10.14 -1.61 -17.65
CA ARG A 74 9.32 -1.58 -16.41
C ARG A 74 9.59 -2.78 -15.53
N TYR A 75 9.74 -3.96 -16.13
CA TYR A 75 10.03 -5.16 -15.37
C TYR A 75 11.39 -5.10 -14.69
N LEU A 76 12.42 -4.61 -15.37
CA LEU A 76 13.72 -4.37 -14.77
C LEU A 76 13.65 -3.30 -13.67
N ASP A 77 12.90 -2.22 -13.87
CA ASP A 77 12.72 -1.18 -12.86
C ASP A 77 11.98 -1.72 -11.62
N ASN A 78 11.01 -2.63 -11.79
CA ASN A 78 10.34 -3.28 -10.69
C ASN A 78 11.26 -4.23 -9.92
N LEU A 79 12.14 -4.97 -10.60
CA LEU A 79 13.09 -5.91 -9.99
C LEU A 79 14.32 -5.21 -9.39
N ASP A 80 14.83 -4.18 -10.04
CA ASP A 80 16.07 -3.48 -9.70
C ASP A 80 15.94 -1.96 -9.79
N GLY A 81 14.95 -1.39 -9.11
CA GLY A 81 14.69 0.06 -9.12
C GLY A 81 15.83 0.90 -8.56
N THR A 82 16.68 0.34 -7.72
CA THR A 82 17.88 1.00 -7.16
C THR A 82 19.15 0.74 -7.97
N LYS A 83 19.07 0.01 -9.07
CA LYS A 83 20.20 -0.35 -9.95
C LYS A 83 21.34 -1.03 -9.16
N SER A 84 20.98 -1.97 -8.29
CA SER A 84 21.91 -2.58 -7.32
C SER A 84 22.00 -4.11 -7.38
N TYR A 85 21.37 -4.74 -8.39
CA TYR A 85 21.46 -6.19 -8.63
C TYR A 85 22.20 -6.53 -9.91
N PHE A 86 22.00 -5.75 -10.97
CA PHE A 86 22.60 -6.00 -12.29
C PHE A 86 23.76 -5.08 -12.58
N VAL A 87 24.60 -5.49 -13.52
CA VAL A 87 25.55 -4.60 -14.20
C VAL A 87 25.06 -4.30 -15.62
N ALA A 88 25.53 -3.20 -16.23
CA ALA A 88 25.06 -2.72 -17.53
C ALA A 88 25.14 -3.78 -18.64
N SER A 89 26.22 -4.56 -18.70
CA SER A 89 26.41 -5.62 -19.69
C SER A 89 25.42 -6.77 -19.55
N GLU A 90 24.96 -7.05 -18.33
CA GLU A 90 23.93 -8.07 -18.05
C GLU A 90 22.55 -7.60 -18.52
N VAL A 91 22.22 -6.34 -18.25
CA VAL A 91 20.97 -5.74 -18.73
C VAL A 91 20.92 -5.74 -20.25
N GLU A 92 22.01 -5.40 -20.91
CA GLU A 92 22.08 -5.43 -22.37
C GLU A 92 21.92 -6.86 -22.92
N SER A 93 22.53 -7.83 -22.26
CA SER A 93 22.37 -9.26 -22.61
C SER A 93 20.92 -9.73 -22.45
N LEU A 94 20.25 -9.37 -21.32
CA LEU A 94 18.84 -9.68 -21.09
C LEU A 94 17.95 -9.02 -22.16
N ARG A 95 18.27 -7.78 -22.53
CA ARG A 95 17.56 -7.04 -23.58
C ARG A 95 17.65 -7.73 -24.94
N LYS A 96 18.85 -8.19 -25.33
CA LYS A 96 19.08 -8.93 -26.58
C LYS A 96 18.32 -10.26 -26.60
N ILE A 97 18.28 -10.97 -25.48
CA ILE A 97 17.66 -12.30 -25.39
C ILE A 97 16.13 -12.18 -25.33
N PHE A 98 15.59 -11.26 -24.54
CA PHE A 98 14.18 -11.22 -24.19
C PHE A 98 13.42 -10.01 -24.74
N GLY A 99 14.09 -8.88 -24.97
CA GLY A 99 13.46 -7.61 -25.27
C GLY A 99 12.55 -7.61 -26.52
N SER A 100 12.86 -8.40 -27.52
CA SER A 100 12.05 -8.53 -28.75
C SER A 100 11.10 -9.74 -28.72
N ARG A 101 11.10 -10.53 -27.64
CA ARG A 101 10.26 -11.75 -27.51
C ARG A 101 8.95 -11.46 -26.79
N ILE A 102 8.93 -10.45 -25.93
CA ILE A 102 7.82 -10.15 -25.01
C ILE A 102 6.53 -9.90 -25.77
N ASN A 103 6.53 -9.17 -26.90
CA ASN A 103 5.32 -8.91 -27.69
C ASN A 103 4.71 -10.21 -28.25
N LYS A 104 5.53 -11.15 -28.75
CA LYS A 104 5.07 -12.43 -29.29
C LYS A 104 4.56 -13.36 -28.18
N GLU A 105 5.27 -13.41 -27.04
CA GLU A 105 4.86 -14.19 -25.90
C GLU A 105 3.58 -13.62 -25.28
N PHE A 106 3.46 -12.29 -25.17
CA PHE A 106 2.27 -11.62 -24.71
C PHE A 106 1.04 -11.99 -25.53
N LEU A 107 1.11 -11.94 -26.88
CA LEU A 107 -0.01 -12.32 -27.76
C LEU A 107 -0.45 -13.79 -27.56
N SER A 108 0.46 -14.66 -27.19
CA SER A 108 0.15 -16.08 -26.91
C SER A 108 -0.15 -16.37 -25.43
N GLY A 109 -0.10 -15.36 -24.56
CA GLY A 109 -0.30 -15.51 -23.12
C GLY A 109 0.86 -16.20 -22.40
N LYS A 110 2.02 -16.33 -23.04
CA LYS A 110 3.21 -16.96 -22.43
C LYS A 110 4.00 -15.95 -21.60
N ALA A 111 4.74 -16.48 -20.61
CA ALA A 111 5.53 -15.69 -19.67
C ALA A 111 7.01 -16.12 -19.59
N ASN A 112 7.52 -16.89 -20.57
CA ASN A 112 8.88 -17.45 -20.50
C ASN A 112 9.97 -16.38 -20.41
N ALA A 113 9.81 -15.24 -21.11
CA ALA A 113 10.74 -14.12 -21.02
C ALA A 113 10.75 -13.54 -19.59
N GLY A 114 9.59 -13.38 -18.98
CA GLY A 114 9.46 -12.93 -17.59
C GLY A 114 10.16 -13.87 -16.62
N PHE A 115 9.93 -15.18 -16.73
CA PHE A 115 10.60 -16.19 -15.91
C PHE A 115 12.12 -16.24 -16.12
N GLY A 116 12.58 -16.09 -17.37
CA GLY A 116 14.01 -16.03 -17.67
C GLY A 116 14.70 -14.86 -16.97
N ILE A 117 14.12 -13.68 -17.05
CA ILE A 117 14.62 -12.47 -16.36
C ILE A 117 14.55 -12.65 -14.84
N TYR A 118 13.44 -13.21 -14.29
CA TYR A 118 13.27 -13.43 -12.86
C TYR A 118 14.29 -14.40 -12.27
N ASN A 119 14.55 -15.51 -12.94
CA ASN A 119 15.57 -16.46 -12.52
C ASN A 119 16.97 -15.83 -12.49
N PHE A 120 17.26 -14.98 -13.47
CA PHE A 120 18.50 -14.24 -13.47
C PHE A 120 18.58 -13.24 -12.31
N PHE A 121 17.49 -12.49 -12.04
CA PHE A 121 17.37 -11.64 -10.88
C PHE A 121 17.55 -12.40 -9.57
N LEU A 122 16.89 -13.55 -9.38
CA LEU A 122 17.05 -14.38 -8.18
C LEU A 122 18.50 -14.78 -7.95
N LYS A 123 19.22 -15.16 -9.00
CA LYS A 123 20.65 -15.47 -8.90
C LYS A 123 21.44 -14.29 -8.34
N ARG A 124 21.20 -13.08 -8.86
CA ARG A 124 21.89 -11.86 -8.43
C ARG A 124 21.48 -11.42 -7.02
N ALA A 125 20.20 -11.49 -6.72
CA ALA A 125 19.68 -11.16 -5.40
C ALA A 125 20.26 -12.08 -4.31
N LYS A 126 20.31 -13.39 -4.56
CA LYS A 126 20.94 -14.35 -3.64
C LYS A 126 22.45 -14.09 -3.48
N GLU A 127 23.15 -13.77 -4.55
CA GLU A 127 24.57 -13.37 -4.50
C GLU A 127 24.77 -12.13 -3.63
N LYS A 128 23.97 -11.09 -3.82
CA LYS A 128 24.00 -9.88 -2.99
C LYS A 128 23.78 -10.22 -1.51
N MET A 129 22.76 -11.02 -1.19
CA MET A 129 22.48 -11.37 0.21
C MET A 129 23.60 -12.17 0.85
N ARG A 130 24.24 -13.10 0.12
CA ARG A 130 25.41 -13.83 0.61
C ARG A 130 26.60 -12.90 0.84
N PHE A 131 26.89 -12.01 -0.10
CA PHE A 131 27.93 -10.99 0.04
C PHE A 131 27.70 -10.10 1.27
N MET A 132 26.49 -9.55 1.40
CA MET A 132 26.13 -8.66 2.51
C MET A 132 26.25 -9.37 3.87
N LYS A 133 25.80 -10.63 3.95
CA LYS A 133 25.93 -11.46 5.16
C LYS A 133 27.39 -11.67 5.53
N ALA A 134 28.23 -12.09 4.58
CA ALA A 134 29.65 -12.32 4.83
C ALA A 134 30.40 -11.00 5.18
N ALA A 135 30.08 -9.92 4.48
CA ALA A 135 30.69 -8.61 4.74
C ALA A 135 30.25 -8.01 6.08
N ALA A 136 29.08 -8.35 6.59
CA ALA A 136 28.61 -7.89 7.90
C ALA A 136 29.53 -8.34 9.05
N ASP A 137 30.18 -9.51 8.92
CA ASP A 137 31.09 -10.05 9.93
C ASP A 137 32.47 -9.35 9.88
N THR A 138 32.88 -8.85 8.72
CA THR A 138 34.20 -8.27 8.45
C THR A 138 34.18 -6.75 8.37
N ILE A 139 33.03 -6.10 8.39
CA ILE A 139 32.95 -4.65 8.31
C ILE A 139 33.60 -4.00 9.54
N HIS A 140 34.81 -3.51 9.34
CA HIS A 140 35.47 -2.67 10.33
C HIS A 140 34.95 -1.25 10.12
N SER A 141 34.26 -0.76 11.12
CA SER A 141 33.46 0.48 11.07
C SER A 141 34.34 1.73 11.09
N ASN A 142 35.06 1.99 10.02
CA ASN A 142 35.62 3.33 9.82
C ASN A 142 34.52 4.22 9.17
N PHE A 143 33.58 4.66 10.01
CA PHE A 143 32.55 5.64 9.62
C PHE A 143 33.04 7.10 9.81
N LEU A 144 34.34 7.31 9.93
CA LEU A 144 34.95 8.64 10.09
C LEU A 144 35.16 9.34 8.75
N THR A 145 35.37 8.56 7.68
CA THR A 145 35.64 9.11 6.34
C THR A 145 34.35 9.66 5.72
N PRO A 146 34.37 10.87 5.14
CA PRO A 146 33.27 11.40 4.35
C PRO A 146 32.98 10.48 3.15
N GLU A 147 31.85 9.81 3.17
CA GLU A 147 31.36 8.96 2.09
C GLU A 147 29.84 9.16 1.99
N THR A 148 29.29 9.04 0.80
CA THR A 148 27.87 9.22 0.54
C THR A 148 27.28 8.06 -0.24
N LEU A 149 25.98 7.83 -0.02
CA LEU A 149 25.15 6.90 -0.78
C LEU A 149 23.99 7.66 -1.42
N ASP A 150 23.79 7.48 -2.72
CA ASP A 150 22.58 7.94 -3.38
C ASP A 150 21.45 6.92 -3.13
N LEU A 151 20.35 7.39 -2.53
CA LEU A 151 19.18 6.57 -2.26
C LEU A 151 18.17 6.58 -3.41
N ASP A 152 18.21 7.60 -4.29
CA ASP A 152 17.32 7.73 -5.45
C ASP A 152 18.06 7.42 -6.75
N ARG A 153 18.46 6.17 -6.90
CA ARG A 153 19.20 5.68 -8.06
C ARG A 153 18.35 5.28 -9.26
N LYS A 154 17.05 5.57 -9.22
CA LYS A 154 16.10 5.14 -10.26
C LYS A 154 16.49 5.62 -11.67
N ALA A 155 17.00 6.84 -11.77
CA ALA A 155 17.46 7.42 -13.02
C ALA A 155 18.93 7.15 -13.34
N ASP A 156 19.70 6.57 -12.41
CA ASP A 156 21.12 6.27 -12.60
C ASP A 156 21.33 5.13 -13.61
N PRO A 157 22.48 5.10 -14.30
CA PRO A 157 22.88 3.92 -15.04
C PRO A 157 23.16 2.75 -14.09
N TRP A 158 23.01 1.51 -14.60
CA TRP A 158 23.53 0.33 -13.87
C TRP A 158 25.05 0.41 -13.73
N PRO A 159 25.62 -0.12 -12.65
CA PRO A 159 27.08 -0.23 -12.50
C PRO A 159 27.71 -0.84 -13.75
N ALA A 160 28.82 -0.28 -14.19
CA ALA A 160 29.48 -0.73 -15.43
C ALA A 160 30.02 -2.16 -15.30
N ASP A 161 30.52 -2.51 -14.12
CA ASP A 161 31.13 -3.80 -13.85
C ASP A 161 30.85 -4.29 -12.40
N ARG A 162 31.32 -5.50 -12.10
CA ARG A 162 31.16 -6.14 -10.78
C ARG A 162 31.89 -5.39 -9.67
N ARG A 163 33.00 -4.75 -9.94
CA ARG A 163 33.74 -3.98 -8.95
C ARG A 163 32.90 -2.79 -8.47
N GLN A 164 32.31 -2.03 -9.40
CA GLN A 164 31.44 -0.91 -9.04
C GLN A 164 30.20 -1.39 -8.30
N LEU A 165 29.63 -2.54 -8.69
CA LEU A 165 28.47 -3.14 -8.02
C LEU A 165 28.80 -3.53 -6.57
N TYR A 166 29.96 -4.14 -6.32
CA TYR A 166 30.39 -4.51 -4.97
C TYR A 166 30.72 -3.29 -4.10
N GLU A 167 31.27 -2.22 -4.67
CA GLU A 167 31.45 -0.96 -3.93
C GLU A 167 30.11 -0.35 -3.54
N LEU A 168 29.12 -0.40 -4.42
CA LEU A 168 27.76 0.01 -4.07
C LEU A 168 27.19 -0.83 -2.92
N TRP A 169 27.33 -2.16 -2.96
CA TRP A 169 26.88 -3.03 -1.88
C TRP A 169 27.55 -2.73 -0.54
N LYS A 170 28.83 -2.40 -0.53
CA LYS A 170 29.52 -1.97 0.69
C LYS A 170 28.93 -0.69 1.26
N LYS A 171 28.59 0.28 0.42
CA LYS A 171 27.90 1.52 0.86
C LYS A 171 26.51 1.24 1.41
N GLU A 172 25.73 0.40 0.74
CA GLU A 172 24.41 -0.02 1.23
C GLU A 172 24.51 -0.78 2.57
N LEU A 173 25.53 -1.61 2.75
CA LEU A 173 25.78 -2.30 4.02
C LEU A 173 26.12 -1.31 5.14
N LYS A 174 26.97 -0.30 4.88
CA LYS A 174 27.26 0.78 5.83
C LYS A 174 26.00 1.55 6.21
N TYR A 175 25.16 1.89 5.22
CA TYR A 175 23.90 2.56 5.45
C TYR A 175 22.96 1.74 6.35
N GLN A 176 22.82 0.43 6.07
CA GLN A 176 22.00 -0.45 6.90
C GLN A 176 22.56 -0.59 8.32
N TRP A 177 23.90 -0.66 8.46
CA TRP A 177 24.55 -0.68 9.77
C TRP A 177 24.22 0.57 10.58
N LEU A 178 24.36 1.76 9.98
CA LEU A 178 24.04 3.03 10.62
C LEU A 178 22.56 3.11 11.03
N ASN A 179 21.65 2.65 10.17
CA ASN A 179 20.21 2.60 10.51
C ASN A 179 19.95 1.74 11.75
N ILE A 180 20.54 0.53 11.82
CA ILE A 180 20.37 -0.35 12.98
C ILE A 180 21.04 0.26 14.22
N LYS A 181 22.24 0.84 14.09
CA LYS A 181 22.91 1.54 15.18
C LYS A 181 22.02 2.62 15.82
N TYR A 182 21.36 3.40 14.99
CA TYR A 182 20.51 4.50 15.45
C TYR A 182 19.03 4.11 15.67
N SER A 183 18.65 2.83 15.49
CA SER A 183 17.34 2.33 15.92
C SER A 183 17.25 2.04 17.43
N GLY A 184 18.36 2.13 18.17
CA GLY A 184 18.43 1.88 19.61
C GLY A 184 19.10 0.56 20.00
N GLU A 185 19.62 -0.21 19.02
CA GLU A 185 20.36 -1.44 19.26
C GLU A 185 21.75 -1.17 19.83
N THR A 186 22.25 -2.09 20.67
CA THR A 186 23.62 -2.00 21.22
C THR A 186 24.68 -2.40 20.18
N THR A 187 25.88 -1.86 20.27
CA THR A 187 26.97 -2.15 19.30
C THR A 187 27.29 -3.64 19.19
N SER A 188 27.17 -4.41 20.27
CA SER A 188 27.39 -5.87 20.28
C SER A 188 26.29 -6.64 19.52
N THR A 189 25.08 -6.09 19.42
CA THR A 189 23.93 -6.72 18.74
C THR A 189 23.80 -6.28 17.29
N ILE A 190 24.37 -5.13 16.88
CA ILE A 190 24.24 -4.59 15.52
C ILE A 190 24.73 -5.57 14.47
N ARG A 191 25.93 -6.15 14.66
CA ARG A 191 26.51 -7.13 13.71
C ARG A 191 25.58 -8.33 13.52
N SER A 192 25.12 -8.91 14.63
CA SER A 192 24.19 -10.03 14.60
C SER A 192 22.85 -9.66 13.94
N ALA A 193 22.31 -8.48 14.23
CA ALA A 193 21.06 -7.98 13.63
C ALA A 193 21.20 -7.77 12.12
N VAL A 194 22.30 -7.20 11.66
CA VAL A 194 22.62 -7.03 10.23
C VAL A 194 22.72 -8.39 9.54
N ALA A 195 23.53 -9.32 10.05
CA ALA A 195 23.70 -10.65 9.49
C ALA A 195 22.39 -11.45 9.47
N LYS A 196 21.58 -11.38 10.54
CA LYS A 196 20.25 -11.98 10.65
C LYS A 196 19.29 -11.43 9.60
N SER A 197 19.29 -10.13 9.38
CA SER A 197 18.46 -9.48 8.37
C SER A 197 18.76 -10.02 6.95
N PHE A 198 20.02 -10.18 6.57
CA PHE A 198 20.40 -10.75 5.27
C PHE A 198 20.11 -12.25 5.19
N THR A 199 20.28 -12.98 6.28
CA THR A 199 19.89 -14.40 6.35
C THR A 199 18.39 -14.58 6.11
N THR A 200 17.55 -13.77 6.76
CA THR A 200 16.10 -13.79 6.55
C THR A 200 15.73 -13.49 5.09
N ARG A 201 16.35 -12.47 4.49
CA ARG A 201 16.12 -12.12 3.06
C ARG A 201 16.56 -13.25 2.13
N LEU A 202 17.72 -13.89 2.40
CA LEU A 202 18.19 -15.03 1.62
C LEU A 202 17.21 -16.21 1.70
N ASN A 203 16.69 -16.50 2.90
CA ASN A 203 15.68 -17.54 3.08
C ASN A 203 14.39 -17.25 2.31
N LEU A 204 13.93 -16.01 2.28
CA LEU A 204 12.78 -15.59 1.46
C LEU A 204 13.04 -15.79 -0.05
N LEU A 205 14.23 -15.45 -0.53
CA LEU A 205 14.63 -15.66 -1.93
C LEU A 205 14.73 -17.16 -2.29
N ASN A 206 15.07 -18.03 -1.32
CA ASN A 206 15.11 -19.47 -1.55
C ASN A 206 13.73 -20.13 -1.59
N ARG A 207 12.70 -19.44 -1.08
CA ARG A 207 11.31 -19.92 -1.03
C ARG A 207 10.43 -19.35 -2.13
N GLN A 208 11.02 -18.70 -3.14
CA GLN A 208 10.26 -18.16 -4.28
C GLN A 208 9.64 -19.30 -5.09
N LYS A 209 8.40 -19.10 -5.51
CA LYS A 209 7.56 -20.04 -6.28
C LYS A 209 7.32 -19.51 -7.70
N PRO A 210 6.84 -20.33 -8.65
CA PRO A 210 6.42 -19.86 -9.97
C PRO A 210 5.44 -18.68 -9.90
N ASP A 211 4.48 -18.75 -8.99
CA ASP A 211 3.47 -17.71 -8.76
C ASP A 211 4.09 -16.32 -8.49
N ASP A 212 5.17 -16.27 -7.70
CA ASP A 212 5.89 -15.01 -7.42
C ASP A 212 6.51 -14.39 -8.70
N ALA A 213 7.09 -15.25 -9.55
CA ALA A 213 7.68 -14.82 -10.81
C ALA A 213 6.60 -14.36 -11.81
N PHE A 214 5.50 -15.12 -11.89
CA PHE A 214 4.37 -14.76 -12.74
C PHE A 214 3.73 -13.45 -12.31
N GLN A 215 3.46 -13.28 -11.01
CA GLN A 215 2.90 -12.07 -10.45
C GLN A 215 3.78 -10.83 -10.72
N ALA A 216 5.09 -10.95 -10.48
CA ALA A 216 6.04 -9.88 -10.74
C ALA A 216 6.08 -9.48 -12.23
N TYR A 217 6.03 -10.47 -13.14
CA TYR A 217 6.00 -10.20 -14.57
C TYR A 217 4.66 -9.62 -15.02
N MET A 218 3.53 -10.18 -14.59
CA MET A 218 2.20 -9.66 -14.93
C MET A 218 1.98 -8.25 -14.38
N SER A 219 2.55 -7.93 -13.22
CA SER A 219 2.57 -6.55 -12.72
C SER A 219 3.25 -5.59 -13.70
N ALA A 220 4.39 -5.95 -14.28
CA ALA A 220 5.04 -5.11 -15.29
C ALA A 220 4.23 -5.01 -16.57
N VAL A 221 3.60 -6.10 -17.02
CA VAL A 221 2.72 -6.14 -18.19
C VAL A 221 1.53 -5.22 -17.99
N THR A 222 0.75 -5.42 -16.93
CA THR A 222 -0.50 -4.70 -16.69
C THR A 222 -0.26 -3.22 -16.43
N THR A 223 0.75 -2.88 -15.62
CA THR A 223 1.09 -1.48 -15.32
C THR A 223 1.74 -0.74 -16.52
N SER A 224 2.10 -1.44 -17.59
CA SER A 224 2.49 -0.80 -18.86
C SER A 224 1.30 -0.22 -19.62
N PHE A 225 0.07 -0.66 -19.35
CA PHE A 225 -1.14 -0.08 -19.91
C PHE A 225 -1.60 1.14 -19.10
N ASP A 226 -1.68 1.03 -17.79
CA ASP A 226 -1.88 2.13 -16.83
C ASP A 226 -1.50 1.65 -15.40
N PRO A 227 -1.24 2.57 -14.46
CA PRO A 227 -0.72 2.19 -13.12
C PRO A 227 -1.73 1.45 -12.24
N HIS A 228 -3.01 1.40 -12.61
CA HIS A 228 -4.10 0.85 -11.80
C HIS A 228 -4.62 -0.49 -12.31
N THR A 229 -4.19 -0.91 -13.49
CA THR A 229 -4.48 -2.24 -14.02
C THR A 229 -3.54 -3.26 -13.39
N SER A 230 -4.07 -4.31 -12.80
CA SER A 230 -3.30 -5.33 -12.08
C SER A 230 -3.93 -6.71 -12.19
N TYR A 231 -3.11 -7.74 -12.22
CA TYR A 231 -3.52 -9.11 -12.00
C TYR A 231 -3.51 -9.41 -10.50
N PHE A 232 -4.55 -10.04 -10.01
CA PHE A 232 -4.63 -10.61 -8.68
C PHE A 232 -4.60 -12.13 -8.78
N SER A 233 -3.60 -12.76 -8.16
CA SER A 233 -3.67 -14.18 -7.87
C SER A 233 -4.90 -14.48 -7.00
N PRO A 234 -5.36 -15.74 -6.90
CA PRO A 234 -6.49 -16.09 -6.03
C PRO A 234 -6.32 -15.57 -4.60
N ASP A 235 -5.10 -15.61 -4.05
CA ASP A 235 -4.80 -15.13 -2.71
C ASP A 235 -4.88 -13.61 -2.57
N GLU A 236 -4.36 -12.89 -3.55
CA GLU A 236 -4.42 -11.43 -3.55
C GLU A 236 -5.85 -10.94 -3.74
N TYR A 237 -6.66 -11.67 -4.50
CA TYR A 237 -8.07 -11.36 -4.64
C TYR A 237 -8.84 -11.59 -3.34
N GLU A 238 -8.58 -12.67 -2.61
CA GLU A 238 -9.17 -12.89 -1.28
C GLU A 238 -8.82 -11.75 -0.31
N ASN A 239 -7.55 -11.32 -0.28
CA ASN A 239 -7.14 -10.18 0.53
C ASN A 239 -7.84 -8.88 0.10
N PHE A 240 -7.96 -8.64 -1.20
CA PHE A 240 -8.70 -7.49 -1.73
C PHE A 240 -10.18 -7.51 -1.29
N GLN A 241 -10.84 -8.67 -1.33
CA GLN A 241 -12.23 -8.81 -0.85
C GLN A 241 -12.35 -8.50 0.63
N ILE A 242 -11.41 -8.98 1.48
CA ILE A 242 -11.38 -8.67 2.91
C ILE A 242 -11.23 -7.16 3.13
N ASP A 243 -10.34 -6.51 2.39
CA ASP A 243 -10.12 -5.07 2.50
C ASP A 243 -11.35 -4.26 2.07
N MET A 244 -12.09 -4.71 1.05
CA MET A 244 -13.29 -4.04 0.57
C MET A 244 -14.51 -4.29 1.46
N SER A 245 -14.70 -5.52 1.95
CA SER A 245 -15.85 -5.88 2.79
C SER A 245 -15.67 -5.49 4.26
N ARG A 246 -14.45 -5.15 4.68
CA ARG A 246 -14.08 -4.95 6.09
C ARG A 246 -14.47 -6.14 6.98
N SER A 247 -14.45 -7.34 6.41
CA SER A 247 -14.71 -8.56 7.13
C SER A 247 -13.87 -9.72 6.60
N LEU A 248 -13.60 -10.70 7.44
CA LEU A 248 -12.92 -11.93 7.06
C LEU A 248 -13.59 -13.15 7.68
N GLU A 249 -13.50 -14.30 7.02
CA GLU A 249 -13.88 -15.59 7.60
C GLU A 249 -12.65 -16.30 8.15
N GLY A 250 -12.61 -16.55 9.46
CA GLY A 250 -11.43 -17.14 10.09
C GLY A 250 -11.47 -17.12 11.61
N ILE A 251 -10.30 -17.04 12.22
CA ILE A 251 -10.15 -17.09 13.69
C ILE A 251 -10.15 -15.72 14.36
N GLY A 252 -10.03 -14.63 13.63
CA GLY A 252 -9.97 -13.27 14.20
C GLY A 252 -8.64 -12.94 14.89
N ALA A 253 -7.54 -13.15 14.19
CA ALA A 253 -6.20 -12.77 14.64
C ALA A 253 -5.37 -12.20 13.46
N LYS A 254 -4.59 -11.16 13.72
CA LYS A 254 -3.54 -10.67 12.81
C LYS A 254 -2.26 -11.45 13.12
N LEU A 255 -1.62 -11.97 12.08
CA LEU A 255 -0.43 -12.79 12.18
C LEU A 255 0.79 -12.06 11.62
N GLN A 256 1.97 -12.37 12.17
CA GLN A 256 3.25 -11.88 11.67
C GLN A 256 4.30 -13.00 11.66
N THR A 257 5.36 -12.82 10.89
CA THR A 257 6.51 -13.72 10.90
C THR A 257 7.54 -13.24 11.93
N GLU A 258 7.99 -14.13 12.82
CA GLU A 258 9.09 -13.88 13.76
C GLU A 258 10.10 -15.04 13.69
N GLY A 259 11.20 -14.83 12.96
CA GLY A 259 12.15 -15.90 12.66
C GLY A 259 11.51 -16.97 11.77
N GLU A 260 11.41 -18.19 12.30
CA GLU A 260 10.77 -19.33 11.61
C GLU A 260 9.30 -19.54 12.04
N TYR A 261 8.79 -18.70 12.94
CA TYR A 261 7.46 -18.86 13.51
C TYR A 261 6.45 -17.89 12.89
N THR A 262 5.24 -18.37 12.73
CA THR A 262 4.05 -17.54 12.57
C THR A 262 3.51 -17.21 13.96
N VAL A 263 3.42 -15.91 14.29
CA VAL A 263 3.10 -15.41 15.62
C VAL A 263 1.81 -14.60 15.59
N ILE A 264 0.99 -14.71 16.62
CA ILE A 264 -0.18 -13.86 16.82
C ILE A 264 0.29 -12.46 17.23
N ASN A 265 0.15 -11.50 16.33
CA ASN A 265 0.50 -10.09 16.58
C ASN A 265 -0.60 -9.35 17.34
N GLU A 266 -1.86 -9.62 16.94
CA GLU A 266 -3.03 -8.95 17.51
C GLU A 266 -4.24 -9.87 17.47
N VAL A 267 -5.10 -9.78 18.48
CA VAL A 267 -6.39 -10.46 18.56
C VAL A 267 -7.49 -9.46 18.20
N ILE A 268 -8.29 -9.78 17.19
CA ILE A 268 -9.34 -8.88 16.70
C ILE A 268 -10.56 -9.00 17.63
N PRO A 269 -11.04 -7.89 18.21
CA PRO A 269 -12.24 -7.89 19.05
C PRO A 269 -13.45 -8.53 18.34
N GLY A 270 -14.29 -9.22 19.10
CA GLY A 270 -15.47 -9.92 18.55
C GLY A 270 -15.19 -11.21 17.76
N GLY A 271 -13.94 -11.50 17.38
CA GLY A 271 -13.57 -12.71 16.67
C GLY A 271 -13.51 -13.98 17.55
N PRO A 272 -13.42 -15.18 16.93
CA PRO A 272 -13.34 -16.46 17.65
C PRO A 272 -12.22 -16.54 18.70
N VAL A 273 -11.03 -16.06 18.38
CA VAL A 273 -9.90 -16.01 19.33
C VAL A 273 -10.22 -15.13 20.51
N TYR A 274 -10.81 -13.94 20.27
CA TYR A 274 -11.21 -13.00 21.32
C TYR A 274 -12.27 -13.64 22.26
N LYS A 275 -13.34 -14.20 21.67
CA LYS A 275 -14.45 -14.82 22.41
C LYS A 275 -13.99 -16.03 23.24
N SER A 276 -13.11 -16.86 22.69
CA SER A 276 -12.63 -18.07 23.35
C SER A 276 -11.54 -17.80 24.39
N ASN A 277 -10.78 -16.72 24.24
CA ASN A 277 -9.58 -16.39 25.03
C ASN A 277 -8.52 -17.52 25.06
N LEU A 278 -8.54 -18.42 24.05
CA LEU A 278 -7.64 -19.58 23.99
C LEU A 278 -6.26 -19.24 23.45
N LEU A 279 -6.14 -18.18 22.67
CA LEU A 279 -4.90 -17.68 22.07
C LEU A 279 -4.66 -16.24 22.48
N LYS A 280 -3.39 -15.85 22.58
CA LYS A 280 -2.96 -14.50 22.97
C LYS A 280 -1.89 -13.96 22.06
N LYS A 281 -1.72 -12.63 22.08
CA LYS A 281 -0.59 -11.97 21.42
C LYS A 281 0.73 -12.61 21.86
N GLY A 282 1.60 -12.92 20.91
CA GLY A 282 2.89 -13.57 21.12
C GLY A 282 2.87 -15.10 21.06
N ASP A 283 1.70 -15.75 21.03
CA ASP A 283 1.62 -17.19 20.82
C ASP A 283 2.15 -17.56 19.44
N LYS A 284 2.99 -18.61 19.37
CA LYS A 284 3.65 -19.08 18.13
C LYS A 284 2.90 -20.29 17.58
N ILE A 285 2.46 -20.21 16.34
CA ILE A 285 1.77 -21.32 15.64
C ILE A 285 2.83 -22.18 14.97
N ILE A 286 2.85 -23.46 15.31
CA ILE A 286 3.78 -24.47 14.78
C ILE A 286 3.08 -25.55 13.98
N GLY A 287 1.75 -25.67 14.09
CA GLY A 287 0.99 -26.67 13.32
C GLY A 287 -0.45 -26.23 13.12
N VAL A 288 -1.05 -26.68 12.00
CA VAL A 288 -2.44 -26.41 11.62
C VAL A 288 -3.10 -27.67 11.11
N ALA A 289 -4.31 -27.99 11.59
CA ALA A 289 -5.11 -29.10 11.09
C ALA A 289 -6.56 -28.68 10.83
N GLN A 290 -7.21 -29.35 9.88
CA GLN A 290 -8.59 -29.07 9.49
C GLN A 290 -9.56 -30.03 10.18
N GLY A 291 -10.69 -29.50 10.68
CA GLY A 291 -11.72 -30.31 11.30
C GLY A 291 -11.24 -31.07 12.54
N THR A 292 -12.03 -32.08 12.96
CA THR A 292 -11.74 -32.88 14.16
C THR A 292 -10.67 -33.97 13.91
N ALA A 293 -10.60 -34.51 12.70
CA ALA A 293 -9.79 -35.68 12.36
C ALA A 293 -8.65 -35.38 11.35
N GLY A 294 -8.54 -34.17 10.80
CA GLY A 294 -7.48 -33.82 9.83
C GLY A 294 -6.08 -33.98 10.42
N GLU A 295 -5.13 -34.34 9.59
CA GLU A 295 -3.72 -34.44 9.96
C GLU A 295 -3.15 -33.07 10.35
N MET A 296 -2.27 -33.07 11.36
CA MET A 296 -1.58 -31.83 11.80
C MET A 296 -0.41 -31.57 10.86
N VAL A 297 -0.52 -30.49 10.09
CA VAL A 297 0.53 -30.01 9.19
C VAL A 297 1.49 -29.17 9.99
N ASP A 298 2.78 -29.54 10.01
CA ASP A 298 3.85 -28.71 10.56
C ASP A 298 4.05 -27.48 9.66
N VAL A 299 3.95 -26.27 10.24
CA VAL A 299 4.07 -25.00 9.52
C VAL A 299 5.31 -24.19 9.92
N LEU A 300 6.22 -24.80 10.69
CA LEU A 300 7.47 -24.16 11.09
C LEU A 300 8.27 -23.77 9.87
N GLY A 301 8.70 -22.51 9.81
CA GLY A 301 9.46 -22.00 8.68
C GLY A 301 8.66 -21.79 7.39
N TRP A 302 7.34 -21.97 7.38
CA TRP A 302 6.52 -21.70 6.20
C TRP A 302 6.39 -20.17 5.95
N ARG A 303 6.04 -19.84 4.71
CA ARG A 303 5.64 -18.47 4.37
C ARG A 303 4.33 -18.14 5.07
N ILE A 304 4.21 -16.96 5.63
CA ILE A 304 3.01 -16.55 6.39
C ILE A 304 1.73 -16.71 5.57
N ASN A 305 1.76 -16.39 4.27
CA ASN A 305 0.59 -16.52 3.40
C ASN A 305 0.13 -17.98 3.29
N ASP A 306 1.05 -18.94 3.21
CA ASP A 306 0.73 -20.38 3.15
C ASP A 306 0.12 -20.85 4.48
N VAL A 307 0.59 -20.32 5.62
CA VAL A 307 0.02 -20.63 6.94
C VAL A 307 -1.37 -20.00 7.10
N VAL A 308 -1.54 -18.75 6.68
CA VAL A 308 -2.82 -18.04 6.72
C VAL A 308 -3.90 -18.75 5.91
N LYS A 309 -3.58 -19.31 4.74
CA LYS A 309 -4.50 -20.14 3.94
C LYS A 309 -5.04 -21.36 4.71
N LEU A 310 -4.19 -22.01 5.51
CA LEU A 310 -4.62 -23.14 6.33
C LEU A 310 -5.50 -22.71 7.51
N ILE A 311 -5.27 -21.49 8.03
CA ILE A 311 -5.98 -20.98 9.21
C ILE A 311 -7.33 -20.37 8.82
N ARG A 312 -7.41 -19.61 7.72
CA ARG A 312 -8.67 -19.09 7.16
C ARG A 312 -9.58 -20.20 6.70
N GLY A 313 -10.84 -19.91 6.49
CA GLY A 313 -11.81 -20.83 5.93
C GLY A 313 -13.23 -20.46 6.35
N LYS A 314 -14.22 -21.13 5.75
CA LYS A 314 -15.64 -20.82 5.89
C LYS A 314 -16.12 -20.80 7.32
N LYS A 315 -16.97 -19.82 7.65
CA LYS A 315 -17.72 -19.74 8.91
C LYS A 315 -18.33 -21.10 9.26
N GLY A 316 -18.26 -21.48 10.54
CA GLY A 316 -18.79 -22.75 11.06
C GLY A 316 -17.87 -23.96 10.81
N THR A 317 -16.68 -23.79 10.24
CA THR A 317 -15.69 -24.87 10.12
C THR A 317 -14.67 -24.83 11.25
N LEU A 318 -14.18 -26.01 11.66
CA LEU A 318 -13.22 -26.15 12.76
C LEU A 318 -11.79 -26.12 12.24
N VAL A 319 -10.92 -25.37 12.91
CA VAL A 319 -9.47 -25.45 12.76
C VAL A 319 -8.81 -25.78 14.09
N ARG A 320 -7.79 -26.64 14.04
CA ARG A 320 -6.94 -26.96 15.20
C ARG A 320 -5.55 -26.38 14.98
N LEU A 321 -5.04 -25.72 16.01
CA LEU A 321 -3.73 -25.07 15.98
C LEU A 321 -2.83 -25.69 17.06
N ASN A 322 -1.63 -26.10 16.67
CA ASN A 322 -0.57 -26.41 17.59
C ASN A 322 0.23 -25.15 17.88
N ILE A 323 0.33 -24.76 19.14
CA ILE A 323 0.95 -23.50 19.53
C ILE A 323 2.01 -23.70 20.61
N LEU A 324 2.99 -22.80 20.63
CA LEU A 324 3.87 -22.57 21.76
C LEU A 324 3.39 -21.30 22.46
N PRO A 325 2.86 -21.39 23.70
CA PRO A 325 2.32 -20.23 24.39
C PRO A 325 3.38 -19.18 24.71
N ALA A 326 3.07 -17.90 24.51
CA ALA A 326 3.94 -16.78 24.86
C ALA A 326 4.25 -16.74 26.34
N SER A 327 3.30 -17.12 27.20
CA SER A 327 3.45 -17.17 28.66
C SER A 327 4.55 -18.14 29.14
N GLN A 328 4.97 -19.07 28.28
CA GLN A 328 6.05 -20.02 28.55
C GLN A 328 7.37 -19.64 27.84
N GLY A 329 7.50 -18.38 27.41
CA GLY A 329 8.66 -17.90 26.67
C GLY A 329 8.85 -18.56 25.29
N GLY A 330 7.82 -19.23 24.77
CA GLY A 330 7.86 -19.95 23.48
C GLY A 330 8.77 -21.19 23.48
N ARG A 331 9.10 -21.74 24.66
CA ARG A 331 9.98 -22.93 24.84
C ARG A 331 9.31 -24.07 25.61
N GLY A 332 8.05 -23.91 26.02
CA GLY A 332 7.30 -24.93 26.73
C GLY A 332 6.71 -25.99 25.79
N PRO A 333 5.98 -26.99 26.35
CA PRO A 333 5.30 -28.00 25.53
C PRO A 333 4.24 -27.35 24.63
N ALA A 334 4.13 -27.89 23.43
CA ALA A 334 3.10 -27.44 22.48
C ALA A 334 1.70 -27.76 23.04
N LYS A 335 0.76 -26.83 22.80
CA LYS A 335 -0.66 -26.98 23.18
C LYS A 335 -1.51 -26.99 21.92
N THR A 336 -2.45 -27.91 21.80
CA THR A 336 -3.45 -27.91 20.73
C THR A 336 -4.66 -27.09 21.16
N VAL A 337 -5.04 -26.13 20.34
CA VAL A 337 -6.21 -25.28 20.50
C VAL A 337 -7.18 -25.55 19.34
N GLN A 338 -8.48 -25.64 19.64
CA GLN A 338 -9.54 -25.82 18.66
C GLN A 338 -10.37 -24.55 18.57
N LEU A 339 -10.60 -24.06 17.35
CA LEU A 339 -11.36 -22.83 17.11
C LEU A 339 -12.37 -23.06 15.98
N MET A 340 -13.61 -22.65 16.21
CA MET A 340 -14.63 -22.56 15.19
C MET A 340 -14.46 -21.25 14.44
N ARG A 341 -14.29 -21.31 13.12
CA ARG A 341 -14.19 -20.09 12.30
C ARG A 341 -15.52 -19.36 12.26
N ASP A 342 -15.46 -18.02 12.26
CA ASP A 342 -16.63 -17.15 12.14
C ASP A 342 -16.33 -16.00 11.20
N LYS A 343 -17.39 -15.27 10.80
CA LYS A 343 -17.22 -13.96 10.17
C LYS A 343 -16.75 -12.98 11.25
N VAL A 344 -15.68 -12.29 10.96
CA VAL A 344 -15.05 -11.31 11.86
C VAL A 344 -15.09 -9.96 11.17
N ASP A 345 -15.85 -9.03 11.74
CA ASP A 345 -15.92 -7.67 11.24
C ASP A 345 -14.73 -6.85 11.76
N LEU A 346 -14.12 -6.08 10.85
CA LEU A 346 -12.95 -5.25 11.14
C LEU A 346 -13.40 -3.84 11.55
N GLU A 347 -14.15 -3.73 12.65
CA GLU A 347 -14.76 -2.47 13.15
C GLU A 347 -13.73 -1.33 13.30
N GLU A 348 -12.48 -1.64 13.64
CA GLU A 348 -11.43 -0.64 13.73
C GLU A 348 -11.14 0.08 12.41
N GLN A 349 -11.53 -0.52 11.30
CA GLN A 349 -11.36 0.01 9.95
C GLN A 349 -12.66 0.60 9.36
N ALA A 350 -13.75 0.67 10.12
CA ALA A 350 -14.99 1.32 9.72
C ALA A 350 -14.93 2.84 9.95
N ALA A 351 -15.93 3.57 9.46
CA ALA A 351 -16.08 5.01 9.72
C ALA A 351 -16.24 5.28 11.22
N LYS A 352 -15.57 6.30 11.75
CA LYS A 352 -15.50 6.63 13.18
C LYS A 352 -15.99 8.04 13.44
N LYS A 353 -16.67 8.21 14.57
CA LYS A 353 -17.12 9.49 15.12
C LYS A 353 -16.16 10.01 16.17
N THR A 354 -15.94 11.32 16.14
CA THR A 354 -15.29 12.05 17.24
C THR A 354 -15.93 13.42 17.37
N ILE A 355 -15.90 14.02 18.56
CA ILE A 355 -16.33 15.40 18.78
C ILE A 355 -15.16 16.21 19.33
N ILE A 356 -14.92 17.35 18.71
CA ILE A 356 -13.90 18.33 19.11
C ILE A 356 -14.61 19.57 19.66
N GLN A 357 -14.16 20.05 20.81
CA GLN A 357 -14.58 21.34 21.35
C GLN A 357 -13.70 22.43 20.74
N GLN A 358 -14.29 23.37 20.01
CA GLN A 358 -13.59 24.47 19.37
C GLN A 358 -14.33 25.79 19.59
N ASN A 359 -13.68 26.78 20.21
CA ASN A 359 -14.28 28.10 20.50
C ASN A 359 -15.64 28.03 21.24
N GLY A 360 -15.81 27.05 22.13
CA GLY A 360 -17.06 26.81 22.85
C GLY A 360 -18.13 26.06 22.03
N GLN A 361 -17.86 25.70 20.79
CA GLN A 361 -18.75 24.96 19.89
C GLN A 361 -18.34 23.49 19.81
N LYS A 362 -19.31 22.59 19.63
CA LYS A 362 -19.06 21.18 19.34
C LYS A 362 -18.95 20.97 17.83
N ILE A 363 -17.83 20.46 17.38
CA ILE A 363 -17.60 20.12 15.98
C ILE A 363 -17.51 18.59 15.86
N GLY A 364 -18.41 17.99 15.08
CA GLY A 364 -18.39 16.58 14.77
C GLY A 364 -17.30 16.26 13.75
N VAL A 365 -16.62 15.14 13.93
CA VAL A 365 -15.63 14.62 12.97
C VAL A 365 -16.05 13.21 12.57
N ILE A 366 -16.10 12.96 11.27
CA ILE A 366 -16.31 11.63 10.70
C ILE A 366 -15.06 11.24 9.93
N THR A 367 -14.28 10.33 10.49
CA THR A 367 -13.11 9.78 9.80
C THR A 367 -13.54 8.59 8.95
N ILE A 368 -13.33 8.66 7.65
CA ILE A 368 -13.67 7.62 6.68
C ILE A 368 -12.36 7.04 6.12
N PRO A 369 -11.93 5.84 6.55
CA PRO A 369 -10.64 5.26 6.14
C PRO A 369 -10.64 4.75 4.69
N SER A 370 -11.78 4.36 4.16
CA SER A 370 -12.01 4.01 2.75
C SER A 370 -13.52 4.03 2.43
N PHE A 371 -13.87 4.00 1.15
CA PHE A 371 -15.25 3.81 0.72
C PHE A 371 -15.54 2.31 0.56
N TYR A 372 -15.73 1.62 1.70
CA TYR A 372 -15.92 0.18 1.78
C TYR A 372 -17.37 -0.22 1.49
N LEU A 373 -17.53 -1.41 0.87
CA LEU A 373 -18.81 -2.05 0.59
C LEU A 373 -18.66 -3.57 0.60
N ASP A 374 -19.48 -4.25 1.38
CA ASP A 374 -19.63 -5.72 1.32
C ASP A 374 -20.55 -6.07 0.16
N PHE A 375 -19.99 -6.23 -1.05
CA PHE A 375 -20.72 -6.53 -2.27
C PHE A 375 -21.55 -7.81 -2.17
N ASP A 376 -21.02 -8.85 -1.52
CA ASP A 376 -21.69 -10.13 -1.34
C ASP A 376 -22.89 -10.01 -0.40
N GLY A 377 -22.72 -9.27 0.70
CA GLY A 377 -23.78 -8.99 1.64
C GLY A 377 -24.89 -8.14 1.02
N GLN A 378 -24.54 -7.14 0.22
CA GLN A 378 -25.46 -6.31 -0.53
C GLN A 378 -26.25 -7.15 -1.55
N GLN A 379 -25.57 -7.96 -2.38
CA GLN A 379 -26.22 -8.77 -3.41
C GLN A 379 -27.19 -9.81 -2.83
N LYS A 380 -26.82 -10.41 -1.70
CA LYS A 380 -27.66 -11.39 -0.98
C LYS A 380 -28.80 -10.73 -0.21
N ASN A 381 -28.87 -9.41 -0.20
CA ASN A 381 -29.86 -8.60 0.53
C ASN A 381 -30.04 -9.04 2.00
N THR A 382 -28.94 -9.30 2.68
CA THR A 382 -28.93 -9.83 4.06
C THR A 382 -29.43 -8.81 5.10
N GLY A 383 -29.73 -7.59 4.67
CA GLY A 383 -30.19 -6.48 5.54
C GLY A 383 -29.08 -5.91 6.43
N ASN A 384 -28.02 -6.67 6.71
CA ASN A 384 -26.90 -6.25 7.55
C ASN A 384 -25.56 -6.54 6.83
N TYR A 385 -25.03 -5.54 6.12
CA TYR A 385 -23.74 -5.60 5.43
C TYR A 385 -22.99 -4.29 5.66
N ASN A 386 -21.65 -4.36 5.64
CA ASN A 386 -20.77 -3.22 5.83
C ASN A 386 -20.84 -2.27 4.62
N SER A 387 -21.13 -1.00 4.87
CA SER A 387 -21.26 0.05 3.86
C SER A 387 -20.89 1.39 4.49
N THR A 388 -20.06 2.14 3.80
CA THR A 388 -19.61 3.48 4.24
C THR A 388 -20.81 4.43 4.38
N SER A 389 -21.71 4.47 3.40
CA SER A 389 -22.86 5.38 3.40
C SER A 389 -23.81 5.09 4.56
N ARG A 390 -24.02 3.82 4.91
CA ARG A 390 -24.85 3.43 6.06
C ARG A 390 -24.22 3.85 7.38
N ASP A 391 -22.92 3.65 7.54
CA ASP A 391 -22.20 4.05 8.75
C ASP A 391 -22.16 5.56 8.90
N VAL A 392 -21.86 6.30 7.81
CA VAL A 392 -21.85 7.76 7.83
C VAL A 392 -23.24 8.32 8.14
N ALA A 393 -24.32 7.73 7.57
CA ALA A 393 -25.70 8.14 7.85
C ALA A 393 -26.04 7.94 9.34
N ARG A 394 -25.66 6.80 9.94
CA ARG A 394 -25.84 6.54 11.37
C ARG A 394 -25.07 7.55 12.22
N ILE A 395 -23.80 7.79 11.89
CA ILE A 395 -22.94 8.73 12.63
C ILE A 395 -23.48 10.17 12.51
N LEU A 396 -23.94 10.61 11.33
CA LEU A 396 -24.55 11.93 11.15
C LEU A 396 -25.77 12.13 12.04
N LYS A 397 -26.62 11.11 12.15
CA LYS A 397 -27.76 11.16 13.07
C LYS A 397 -27.30 11.31 14.52
N GLU A 398 -26.35 10.51 14.97
CA GLU A 398 -25.78 10.62 16.32
C GLU A 398 -25.20 12.01 16.60
N LEU A 399 -24.45 12.59 15.64
CA LEU A 399 -23.88 13.94 15.78
C LEU A 399 -24.96 15.03 15.85
N THR A 400 -26.04 14.86 15.07
CA THR A 400 -27.20 15.77 15.10
C THR A 400 -27.90 15.71 16.47
N ASP A 401 -28.10 14.51 17.01
CA ASP A 401 -28.69 14.30 18.34
C ASP A 401 -27.82 14.90 19.45
N GLU A 402 -26.48 14.95 19.26
CA GLU A 402 -25.51 15.58 20.16
C GLU A 402 -25.37 17.11 19.95
N HIS A 403 -26.15 17.69 19.03
CA HIS A 403 -26.21 19.13 18.74
C HIS A 403 -24.84 19.71 18.34
N VAL A 404 -24.15 19.10 17.36
CA VAL A 404 -22.94 19.67 16.80
C VAL A 404 -23.25 20.86 15.89
N GLU A 405 -22.47 21.93 15.97
CA GLU A 405 -22.65 23.13 15.14
C GLU A 405 -22.04 23.00 13.74
N GLY A 406 -21.19 21.99 13.52
CA GLY A 406 -20.58 21.72 12.23
C GLY A 406 -19.93 20.35 12.14
N VAL A 407 -19.60 19.92 10.94
CA VAL A 407 -19.01 18.59 10.67
C VAL A 407 -17.77 18.69 9.80
N VAL A 408 -16.74 17.96 10.16
CA VAL A 408 -15.55 17.66 9.34
C VAL A 408 -15.63 16.23 8.87
N ILE A 409 -15.56 16.00 7.56
CA ILE A 409 -15.31 14.67 6.98
C ILE A 409 -13.81 14.54 6.77
N ASP A 410 -13.16 13.66 7.51
CA ASP A 410 -11.73 13.39 7.39
C ASP A 410 -11.48 12.24 6.41
N LEU A 411 -10.93 12.59 5.23
CA LEU A 411 -10.56 11.67 4.16
C LEU A 411 -9.04 11.55 3.99
N ARG A 412 -8.27 12.00 4.95
CA ARG A 412 -6.80 11.81 4.90
C ARG A 412 -6.49 10.33 4.84
N ASP A 413 -5.50 9.98 4.04
CA ASP A 413 -5.04 8.60 3.80
C ASP A 413 -6.09 7.65 3.19
N ASN A 414 -7.23 8.18 2.73
CA ASN A 414 -8.30 7.41 2.10
C ASN A 414 -8.03 7.24 0.59
N GLY A 415 -7.51 6.08 0.18
CA GLY A 415 -7.21 5.74 -1.22
C GLY A 415 -8.43 5.52 -2.13
N GLY A 416 -9.66 5.73 -1.64
CA GLY A 416 -10.90 5.53 -2.37
C GLY A 416 -11.65 4.26 -1.97
N GLY A 417 -12.23 3.57 -2.94
CA GLY A 417 -13.05 2.38 -2.75
C GLY A 417 -14.21 2.31 -3.75
N SER A 418 -15.40 1.98 -3.28
CA SER A 418 -16.61 1.86 -4.10
C SER A 418 -17.07 3.20 -4.68
N LEU A 419 -17.25 3.24 -5.99
CA LEU A 419 -17.85 4.37 -6.70
C LEU A 419 -19.28 4.64 -6.25
N GLU A 420 -20.05 3.58 -6.04
CA GLU A 420 -21.43 3.65 -5.53
C GLU A 420 -21.47 4.29 -4.15
N GLU A 421 -20.58 3.90 -3.25
CA GLU A 421 -20.50 4.49 -1.92
C GLU A 421 -20.13 5.99 -1.95
N ALA A 422 -19.27 6.43 -2.88
CA ALA A 422 -18.98 7.85 -3.04
C ALA A 422 -20.21 8.65 -3.46
N VAL A 423 -21.06 8.08 -4.33
CA VAL A 423 -22.34 8.69 -4.74
C VAL A 423 -23.30 8.73 -3.55
N ASN A 424 -23.48 7.61 -2.86
CA ASN A 424 -24.41 7.49 -1.74
C ASN A 424 -24.02 8.39 -0.55
N VAL A 425 -22.71 8.46 -0.20
CA VAL A 425 -22.24 9.37 0.85
C VAL A 425 -22.44 10.83 0.46
N THR A 426 -22.24 11.19 -0.81
CA THR A 426 -22.51 12.55 -1.29
C THR A 426 -23.98 12.91 -1.14
N GLY A 427 -24.91 11.99 -1.44
CA GLY A 427 -26.35 12.16 -1.29
C GLY A 427 -26.80 12.50 0.13
N LEU A 428 -26.03 12.14 1.16
CA LEU A 428 -26.33 12.51 2.54
C LEU A 428 -26.25 14.05 2.79
N PHE A 429 -25.59 14.78 1.90
CA PHE A 429 -25.30 16.22 2.04
C PHE A 429 -25.94 17.11 0.97
N ILE A 430 -26.53 16.53 -0.07
CA ILE A 430 -27.21 17.27 -1.16
C ILE A 430 -28.65 16.79 -1.29
N THR A 431 -29.54 17.61 -1.85
CA THR A 431 -30.93 17.22 -2.03
C THR A 431 -31.11 16.17 -3.12
N THR A 432 -30.43 16.30 -4.23
CA THR A 432 -30.41 15.39 -5.37
C THR A 432 -29.48 15.94 -6.46
N GLY A 433 -29.06 15.13 -7.39
CA GLY A 433 -28.36 15.59 -8.58
C GLY A 433 -27.13 14.78 -8.95
N PRO A 434 -26.41 15.19 -10.00
CA PRO A 434 -25.22 14.49 -10.48
C PRO A 434 -24.09 14.56 -9.45
N VAL A 435 -23.38 13.46 -9.25
CA VAL A 435 -22.22 13.39 -8.36
C VAL A 435 -20.92 13.23 -9.17
N VAL A 436 -20.97 12.40 -10.20
CA VAL A 436 -19.80 12.12 -11.04
C VAL A 436 -20.25 11.75 -12.45
N GLN A 437 -19.42 12.05 -13.43
CA GLN A 437 -19.62 11.67 -14.83
C GLN A 437 -18.59 10.60 -15.19
N VAL A 438 -18.98 9.55 -15.90
CA VAL A 438 -18.12 8.45 -16.32
C VAL A 438 -18.17 8.31 -17.84
N THR A 439 -17.01 8.13 -18.48
CA THR A 439 -16.94 7.82 -19.92
C THR A 439 -16.22 6.51 -20.13
N ASN A 440 -16.78 5.66 -20.98
CA ASN A 440 -16.16 4.39 -21.40
C ASN A 440 -15.30 4.55 -22.66
N THR A 441 -14.71 3.43 -23.11
CA THR A 441 -13.84 3.36 -24.30
C THR A 441 -14.54 3.73 -25.62
N THR A 442 -15.86 3.61 -25.71
CA THR A 442 -16.65 3.92 -26.91
C THR A 442 -17.16 5.36 -26.92
N GLY A 443 -16.78 6.18 -25.92
CA GLY A 443 -17.26 7.56 -25.77
C GLY A 443 -18.63 7.67 -25.13
N GLY A 444 -19.23 6.55 -24.72
CA GLY A 444 -20.51 6.57 -23.96
C GLY A 444 -20.32 7.31 -22.63
N LYS A 445 -21.22 8.27 -22.36
CA LYS A 445 -21.25 9.08 -21.13
C LYS A 445 -22.38 8.63 -20.23
N MET A 446 -22.05 8.36 -18.97
CA MET A 446 -23.02 8.06 -17.90
C MET A 446 -22.83 9.10 -16.80
N VAL A 447 -23.93 9.57 -16.24
CA VAL A 447 -23.95 10.49 -15.10
C VAL A 447 -24.52 9.74 -13.91
N LEU A 448 -23.66 9.47 -12.93
CA LEU A 448 -24.12 8.90 -11.67
C LEU A 448 -24.59 10.03 -10.75
N ARG A 449 -25.73 9.83 -10.14
CA ARG A 449 -26.40 10.87 -9.39
C ARG A 449 -27.04 10.32 -8.12
N ASP A 450 -27.21 11.18 -7.18
CA ASP A 450 -28.13 10.95 -6.07
C ASP A 450 -29.57 11.18 -6.53
N GLU A 451 -30.42 10.21 -6.28
CA GLU A 451 -31.87 10.24 -6.61
C GLU A 451 -32.74 10.41 -5.36
N ASP A 452 -32.13 10.34 -4.18
CA ASP A 452 -32.81 10.53 -2.90
C ASP A 452 -32.90 12.04 -2.57
N HIS A 453 -34.08 12.52 -2.32
CA HIS A 453 -34.34 13.93 -1.98
C HIS A 453 -34.09 14.27 -0.50
N ARG A 454 -33.64 13.34 0.30
CA ARG A 454 -33.42 13.52 1.74
C ARG A 454 -31.98 13.96 2.04
N ILE A 455 -31.82 15.16 2.57
CA ILE A 455 -30.55 15.61 3.15
C ILE A 455 -30.51 15.15 4.62
N LEU A 456 -29.50 14.41 5.01
CA LEU A 456 -29.31 14.05 6.41
C LEU A 456 -28.58 15.12 7.22
N TYR A 457 -27.74 15.91 6.56
CA TYR A 457 -27.00 16.99 7.21
C TYR A 457 -26.86 18.21 6.30
N ASN A 458 -27.38 19.36 6.76
CA ASN A 458 -27.36 20.64 6.03
C ASN A 458 -26.57 21.75 6.75
N GLY A 459 -25.89 21.43 7.86
CA GLY A 459 -25.05 22.38 8.63
C GLY A 459 -23.70 22.68 7.96
N PRO A 460 -22.86 23.50 8.61
CA PRO A 460 -21.49 23.79 8.19
C PRO A 460 -20.68 22.51 7.96
N LEU A 461 -20.04 22.40 6.79
CA LEU A 461 -19.33 21.20 6.34
C LEU A 461 -17.95 21.55 5.81
N ALA A 462 -16.93 20.84 6.30
CA ALA A 462 -15.61 20.82 5.69
C ALA A 462 -15.18 19.39 5.36
N VAL A 463 -14.34 19.24 4.34
CA VAL A 463 -13.73 17.96 3.94
C VAL A 463 -12.22 18.12 4.06
N LEU A 464 -11.60 17.37 4.95
CA LEU A 464 -10.15 17.36 5.15
C LEU A 464 -9.53 16.28 4.29
N VAL A 465 -8.61 16.69 3.41
CA VAL A 465 -7.94 15.82 2.43
C VAL A 465 -6.42 15.95 2.48
N ASN A 466 -5.73 14.92 2.03
CA ASN A 466 -4.28 14.97 1.83
C ASN A 466 -3.86 14.29 0.50
N ARG A 467 -2.57 14.20 0.26
CA ARG A 467 -2.02 13.64 -0.97
C ARG A 467 -2.37 12.16 -1.22
N TYR A 468 -2.77 11.42 -0.19
CA TYR A 468 -3.25 10.04 -0.31
C TYR A 468 -4.76 9.93 -0.55
N SER A 469 -5.53 11.01 -0.41
CA SER A 469 -6.96 11.02 -0.74
C SER A 469 -7.12 10.82 -2.24
N ALA A 470 -7.68 9.69 -2.68
CA ALA A 470 -7.70 9.29 -4.08
C ALA A 470 -9.06 8.76 -4.54
N SER A 471 -9.35 8.78 -5.87
CA SER A 471 -10.47 8.07 -6.49
C SER A 471 -11.84 8.45 -5.91
N ALA A 472 -12.53 7.55 -5.18
CA ALA A 472 -13.83 7.79 -4.54
C ALA A 472 -13.79 8.99 -3.58
N SER A 473 -12.68 9.18 -2.84
CA SER A 473 -12.47 10.37 -2.00
C SER A 473 -12.45 11.66 -2.83
N GLU A 474 -11.85 11.60 -4.01
CA GLU A 474 -11.80 12.75 -4.93
C GLU A 474 -13.15 13.03 -5.57
N ILE A 475 -13.96 11.98 -5.83
CA ILE A 475 -15.34 12.12 -6.33
C ILE A 475 -16.19 12.86 -5.29
N PHE A 476 -16.15 12.41 -4.03
CA PHE A 476 -16.88 13.04 -2.95
C PHE A 476 -16.43 14.49 -2.73
N ALA A 477 -15.13 14.72 -2.52
CA ALA A 477 -14.59 16.06 -2.26
C ALA A 477 -14.88 17.02 -3.43
N ALA A 478 -14.72 16.55 -4.69
CA ALA A 478 -15.02 17.34 -5.87
C ALA A 478 -16.51 17.69 -5.98
N ALA A 479 -17.41 16.76 -5.68
CA ALA A 479 -18.85 17.02 -5.70
C ALA A 479 -19.23 18.06 -4.64
N ILE A 480 -18.77 17.91 -3.40
CA ILE A 480 -19.00 18.90 -2.32
C ILE A 480 -18.50 20.28 -2.72
N GLN A 481 -17.31 20.38 -3.35
CA GLN A 481 -16.75 21.63 -3.84
C GLN A 481 -17.55 22.23 -5.01
N ASP A 482 -17.89 21.42 -6.01
CA ASP A 482 -18.62 21.87 -7.21
C ASP A 482 -20.04 22.35 -6.87
N TYR A 483 -20.68 21.73 -5.89
CA TYR A 483 -21.97 22.21 -5.37
C TYR A 483 -21.86 23.48 -4.50
N GLY A 484 -20.67 23.85 -4.05
CA GLY A 484 -20.51 24.87 -3.02
C GLY A 484 -21.21 24.46 -1.71
N ARG A 485 -21.22 23.13 -1.40
CA ARG A 485 -21.88 22.60 -0.21
C ARG A 485 -20.99 22.65 1.03
N GLY A 486 -19.71 22.64 0.85
CA GLY A 486 -18.70 22.67 1.93
C GLY A 486 -17.35 23.15 1.45
N VAL A 487 -16.43 23.31 2.40
CA VAL A 487 -15.06 23.81 2.17
C VAL A 487 -14.09 22.61 2.13
N ILE A 488 -13.23 22.56 1.12
CA ILE A 488 -12.18 21.55 1.04
C ILE A 488 -10.91 22.09 1.67
N ILE A 489 -10.34 21.35 2.61
CA ILE A 489 -9.19 21.77 3.43
C ILE A 489 -8.08 20.73 3.33
N GLY A 490 -6.82 21.16 3.35
CA GLY A 490 -5.66 20.27 3.39
C GLY A 490 -4.73 20.41 2.20
N GLU A 491 -4.30 19.30 1.62
CA GLU A 491 -3.42 19.28 0.44
C GLU A 491 -4.17 18.86 -0.82
N ARG A 492 -3.58 19.16 -1.98
CA ARG A 492 -4.04 18.65 -3.26
C ARG A 492 -4.11 17.12 -3.20
N THR A 493 -5.22 16.54 -3.59
CA THR A 493 -5.44 15.09 -3.55
C THR A 493 -4.56 14.33 -4.58
N PHE A 494 -4.64 13.03 -4.62
CA PHE A 494 -3.77 12.14 -5.41
C PHE A 494 -3.82 12.41 -6.92
N GLY A 495 -5.00 12.61 -7.48
CA GLY A 495 -5.20 12.88 -8.89
C GLY A 495 -5.59 11.66 -9.73
N LYS A 496 -6.25 10.65 -9.16
CA LYS A 496 -6.73 9.47 -9.89
C LYS A 496 -8.11 9.73 -10.47
N GLY A 497 -8.22 9.67 -11.81
CA GLY A 497 -9.46 9.91 -12.57
C GLY A 497 -9.93 8.69 -13.36
N THR A 498 -9.59 7.46 -12.96
CA THR A 498 -9.87 6.21 -13.67
C THR A 498 -10.77 5.28 -12.88
N VAL A 499 -11.60 4.52 -13.59
CA VAL A 499 -12.50 3.50 -13.03
C VAL A 499 -12.01 2.12 -13.44
N GLN A 500 -11.85 1.24 -12.47
CA GLN A 500 -11.49 -0.16 -12.68
C GLN A 500 -12.70 -1.06 -12.50
N SER A 501 -12.69 -2.17 -13.24
CA SER A 501 -13.58 -3.31 -13.04
C SER A 501 -12.76 -4.54 -12.72
N LEU A 502 -13.33 -5.45 -11.94
CA LEU A 502 -12.78 -6.77 -11.68
C LEU A 502 -13.38 -7.78 -12.65
N ILE A 503 -12.53 -8.53 -13.31
CA ILE A 503 -12.95 -9.57 -14.27
C ILE A 503 -12.32 -10.88 -13.84
N LYS A 504 -13.16 -11.85 -13.51
CA LYS A 504 -12.72 -13.20 -13.13
C LYS A 504 -12.13 -13.92 -14.34
N LEU A 505 -10.94 -14.45 -14.18
CA LEU A 505 -10.28 -15.25 -15.21
C LEU A 505 -10.84 -16.68 -15.15
N THR A 506 -11.83 -16.97 -16.00
CA THR A 506 -12.53 -18.26 -15.99
C THR A 506 -12.51 -18.92 -17.36
N ARG A 507 -12.39 -20.26 -17.37
CA ARG A 507 -12.65 -21.05 -18.58
C ARG A 507 -14.14 -20.99 -18.95
N PRO A 508 -14.51 -20.66 -20.20
CA PRO A 508 -15.91 -20.63 -20.61
C PRO A 508 -16.62 -22.00 -20.45
N PHE A 509 -15.89 -23.11 -20.63
CA PHE A 509 -16.43 -24.47 -20.56
C PHE A 509 -15.39 -25.44 -20.03
N ALA A 510 -15.48 -25.86 -18.77
CA ALA A 510 -14.84 -27.08 -18.28
C ALA A 510 -15.94 -28.10 -17.95
N LEU A 511 -16.05 -29.11 -18.79
CA LEU A 511 -17.07 -30.15 -18.64
C LEU A 511 -16.79 -31.14 -17.49
N PHE A 512 -15.52 -31.30 -17.07
CA PHE A 512 -15.14 -32.26 -15.99
C PHE A 512 -13.92 -31.72 -15.20
N GLY A 513 -13.95 -31.90 -13.86
CA GLY A 513 -12.82 -31.70 -12.95
C GLY A 513 -12.86 -30.40 -12.10
N LYS A 514 -12.08 -30.36 -10.99
CA LYS A 514 -11.85 -29.14 -10.20
C LYS A 514 -11.11 -28.14 -11.07
N LYS A 515 -11.72 -26.98 -11.31
CA LYS A 515 -11.13 -25.90 -12.09
C LYS A 515 -10.01 -25.26 -11.28
N PRO A 516 -8.81 -25.06 -11.85
CA PRO A 516 -7.84 -24.20 -11.20
C PRO A 516 -8.42 -22.79 -11.14
N GLU A 517 -8.29 -22.15 -9.99
CA GLU A 517 -8.60 -20.72 -9.84
C GLU A 517 -7.47 -19.95 -10.49
N LEU A 518 -7.79 -19.16 -11.52
CA LEU A 518 -6.81 -18.41 -12.30
C LEU A 518 -6.62 -16.97 -11.79
N GLY A 519 -7.36 -16.59 -10.73
CA GLY A 519 -7.36 -15.24 -10.20
C GLY A 519 -8.26 -14.28 -10.98
N GLU A 520 -8.01 -12.99 -10.84
CA GLU A 520 -8.79 -11.92 -11.45
C GLU A 520 -7.89 -10.83 -12.03
N ILE A 521 -8.41 -10.11 -13.02
CA ILE A 521 -7.78 -8.88 -13.50
C ILE A 521 -8.61 -7.68 -13.06
N LYS A 522 -7.98 -6.76 -12.32
CA LYS A 522 -8.51 -5.42 -12.11
C LYS A 522 -8.05 -4.56 -13.27
N ILE A 523 -8.97 -4.09 -14.10
CA ILE A 523 -8.67 -3.45 -15.36
C ILE A 523 -9.35 -2.09 -15.48
N THR A 524 -8.64 -1.09 -15.96
CA THR A 524 -9.19 0.24 -16.22
C THR A 524 -10.09 0.21 -17.45
N ILE A 525 -11.40 0.45 -17.24
CA ILE A 525 -12.43 0.40 -18.29
C ILE A 525 -13.01 1.76 -18.61
N ALA A 526 -12.85 2.76 -17.76
CA ALA A 526 -13.46 4.06 -17.91
C ALA A 526 -12.62 5.16 -17.24
N LYS A 527 -12.94 6.42 -17.58
CA LYS A 527 -12.48 7.62 -16.86
C LYS A 527 -13.66 8.29 -16.20
N PHE A 528 -13.41 8.91 -15.04
CA PHE A 528 -14.43 9.73 -14.42
C PHE A 528 -14.04 11.22 -14.42
N TYR A 529 -15.06 12.05 -14.29
CA TYR A 529 -14.98 13.50 -14.37
C TYR A 529 -15.86 14.13 -13.31
N ARG A 530 -15.46 15.26 -12.82
CA ARG A 530 -16.29 16.13 -11.98
C ARG A 530 -17.57 16.51 -12.71
N ILE A 531 -18.57 16.88 -11.97
CA ILE A 531 -19.84 17.40 -12.55
C ILE A 531 -19.61 18.72 -13.31
N SER A 532 -18.57 19.48 -12.96
CA SER A 532 -18.08 20.66 -13.69
C SER A 532 -17.38 20.34 -15.03
N GLY A 533 -17.08 19.06 -15.33
CA GLY A 533 -16.53 18.58 -16.60
C GLY A 533 -15.03 18.32 -16.61
N GLY A 534 -14.26 18.78 -15.61
CA GLY A 534 -12.84 18.49 -15.50
C GLY A 534 -12.57 17.10 -14.92
N SER A 535 -11.51 16.41 -15.35
CA SER A 535 -11.05 15.17 -14.68
C SER A 535 -10.22 15.50 -13.44
N THR A 536 -10.25 14.62 -12.43
CA THR A 536 -9.28 14.65 -11.32
C THR A 536 -7.92 14.10 -11.75
N GLN A 537 -7.84 13.40 -12.88
CA GLN A 537 -6.60 12.77 -13.39
C GLN A 537 -5.44 13.76 -13.39
N HIS A 538 -4.31 13.44 -12.77
CA HIS A 538 -3.10 14.25 -12.52
C HIS A 538 -3.32 15.51 -11.67
N LYS A 539 -4.49 16.12 -11.73
CA LYS A 539 -4.75 17.42 -11.05
C LYS A 539 -5.26 17.27 -9.63
N GLY A 540 -5.96 16.18 -9.35
CA GLY A 540 -6.64 16.01 -8.07
C GLY A 540 -7.75 17.03 -7.82
N VAL A 541 -8.18 17.10 -6.57
CA VAL A 541 -9.01 18.19 -6.03
C VAL A 541 -8.05 19.17 -5.34
N VAL A 542 -8.07 20.42 -5.77
CA VAL A 542 -7.30 21.48 -5.12
C VAL A 542 -8.11 22.03 -3.96
N PRO A 543 -7.59 22.03 -2.73
CA PRO A 543 -8.33 22.50 -1.57
C PRO A 543 -8.58 24.01 -1.61
N ASP A 544 -9.69 24.42 -1.01
CA ASP A 544 -10.04 25.84 -0.85
C ASP A 544 -9.13 26.49 0.19
N ILE A 545 -8.78 25.77 1.27
CA ILE A 545 -7.83 26.20 2.30
C ILE A 545 -6.67 25.22 2.33
N VAL A 546 -5.49 25.68 1.94
CA VAL A 546 -4.28 24.84 1.87
C VAL A 546 -3.64 24.71 3.24
N MET A 547 -3.41 23.47 3.68
CA MET A 547 -2.66 23.13 4.88
C MET A 547 -1.58 22.08 4.51
N PRO A 548 -0.29 22.44 4.48
CA PRO A 548 0.78 21.49 4.18
C PRO A 548 0.84 20.36 5.20
N SER A 549 1.17 19.14 4.75
CA SER A 549 1.41 18.00 5.62
C SER A 549 2.87 17.53 5.59
N MET A 550 3.19 16.54 6.42
CA MET A 550 4.52 15.91 6.44
C MET A 550 4.70 14.85 5.33
N ILE A 551 3.74 14.72 4.42
CA ILE A 551 3.80 13.77 3.30
C ILE A 551 4.79 14.28 2.24
N ASP A 552 5.58 13.39 1.67
CA ASP A 552 6.40 13.73 0.51
C ASP A 552 5.55 13.76 -0.77
N THR A 553 5.05 14.95 -1.09
CA THR A 553 4.19 15.15 -2.25
C THR A 553 4.91 15.06 -3.60
N SER A 554 6.25 14.98 -3.61
CA SER A 554 7.05 14.86 -4.84
C SER A 554 7.05 13.44 -5.41
N THR A 555 6.85 12.44 -4.57
CA THR A 555 6.89 11.02 -4.93
C THR A 555 5.51 10.36 -4.97
N ILE A 556 4.48 11.08 -4.51
CA ILE A 556 3.12 10.56 -4.38
C ILE A 556 2.18 11.33 -5.30
N GLY A 557 1.37 10.60 -6.06
CA GLY A 557 0.33 11.13 -6.94
C GLY A 557 0.33 10.49 -8.32
N GLU A 558 -0.80 10.62 -9.00
CA GLU A 558 -1.02 10.06 -10.35
C GLU A 558 -0.03 10.60 -11.36
N ASP A 559 0.38 11.85 -11.21
CA ASP A 559 1.35 12.56 -12.04
C ASP A 559 2.78 12.02 -11.92
N THR A 560 3.06 11.15 -10.95
CA THR A 560 4.36 10.47 -10.81
C THR A 560 4.49 9.21 -11.66
N TYR A 561 3.38 8.68 -12.18
CA TYR A 561 3.38 7.45 -12.98
C TYR A 561 3.50 7.73 -14.47
N THR A 562 4.52 7.17 -15.12
CA THR A 562 4.78 7.34 -16.57
C THR A 562 3.70 6.70 -17.46
N SER A 563 2.95 5.72 -16.96
CA SER A 563 1.88 5.03 -17.70
C SER A 563 0.49 5.57 -17.43
N SER A 564 0.34 6.58 -16.56
CA SER A 564 -0.96 7.15 -16.24
C SER A 564 -1.68 7.71 -17.48
N LEU A 565 -3.01 7.70 -17.44
CA LEU A 565 -3.81 8.25 -18.52
C LEU A 565 -3.76 9.78 -18.48
N PRO A 566 -3.76 10.48 -19.64
CA PRO A 566 -3.67 11.92 -19.66
C PRO A 566 -4.92 12.58 -19.07
N TRP A 567 -4.77 13.78 -18.52
CA TRP A 567 -5.88 14.64 -18.13
C TRP A 567 -6.76 15.01 -19.34
N SER A 568 -8.06 15.13 -19.12
CA SER A 568 -9.02 15.52 -20.16
C SER A 568 -10.28 16.17 -19.55
N THR A 569 -11.11 16.74 -20.40
CA THR A 569 -12.38 17.36 -20.03
C THR A 569 -13.52 16.81 -20.86
N ILE A 570 -14.73 16.91 -20.32
CA ILE A 570 -15.99 16.69 -21.03
C ILE A 570 -16.97 17.84 -20.71
N SER A 571 -18.12 17.86 -21.35
CA SER A 571 -19.17 18.84 -21.03
C SER A 571 -19.64 18.69 -19.60
N LYS A 572 -19.85 19.82 -18.89
CA LYS A 572 -20.40 19.81 -17.54
C LYS A 572 -21.79 19.17 -17.50
N ALA A 573 -22.13 18.52 -16.38
CA ALA A 573 -23.48 18.07 -16.11
C ALA A 573 -24.38 19.26 -15.74
N PHE A 574 -25.68 19.08 -15.88
CA PHE A 574 -26.62 20.07 -15.39
C PHE A 574 -26.82 19.89 -13.88
N TYR A 575 -26.43 20.90 -13.10
CA TYR A 575 -26.64 20.95 -11.65
C TYR A 575 -26.79 22.41 -11.18
N ARG A 576 -27.37 22.59 -10.01
CA ARG A 576 -27.46 23.89 -9.32
C ARG A 576 -26.58 23.84 -8.09
N SER A 577 -25.81 24.90 -7.85
CA SER A 577 -25.09 25.09 -6.60
C SER A 577 -26.09 25.15 -5.44
N THR A 578 -25.71 24.63 -4.28
CA THR A 578 -26.50 24.74 -3.04
C THR A 578 -26.48 26.18 -2.51
N GLY A 579 -25.40 26.92 -2.82
CA GLY A 579 -25.17 28.28 -2.30
C GLY A 579 -24.80 28.31 -0.82
N ASP A 580 -24.52 27.16 -0.21
CA ASP A 580 -24.13 27.08 1.21
C ASP A 580 -22.76 27.69 1.50
N VAL A 581 -21.87 27.67 0.51
CA VAL A 581 -20.52 28.26 0.57
C VAL A 581 -20.23 29.04 -0.71
N THR A 582 -20.02 30.34 -0.59
CA THR A 582 -19.67 31.22 -1.70
C THR A 582 -18.17 31.49 -1.78
N GLN A 583 -17.68 32.05 -2.90
CA GLN A 583 -16.26 32.42 -3.04
C GLN A 583 -15.86 33.57 -2.08
N GLU A 584 -16.79 34.44 -1.76
CA GLU A 584 -16.63 35.49 -0.76
C GLU A 584 -16.41 34.91 0.63
N GLU A 585 -17.24 33.94 1.03
CA GLU A 585 -17.09 33.24 2.31
C GLU A 585 -15.78 32.47 2.37
N ILE A 586 -15.38 31.76 1.30
CA ILE A 586 -14.07 31.09 1.22
C ILE A 586 -12.94 32.11 1.44
N SER A 587 -13.04 33.29 0.88
CA SER A 587 -12.05 34.36 1.03
C SER A 587 -11.96 34.86 2.48
N VAL A 588 -13.10 35.00 3.15
CA VAL A 588 -13.16 35.38 4.58
C VAL A 588 -12.57 34.26 5.44
N LEU A 589 -12.93 33.00 5.19
CA LEU A 589 -12.40 31.86 5.93
C LEU A 589 -10.88 31.69 5.76
N LYS A 590 -10.36 31.91 4.54
CA LYS A 590 -8.91 31.96 4.29
C LYS A 590 -8.21 33.00 5.12
N LYS A 591 -8.77 34.19 5.16
CA LYS A 591 -8.20 35.31 5.96
C LYS A 591 -8.21 34.98 7.45
N LYS A 592 -9.35 34.54 8.00
CA LYS A 592 -9.45 34.10 9.41
C LYS A 592 -8.43 32.98 9.73
N PHE A 593 -8.31 31.99 8.85
CA PHE A 593 -7.32 30.93 9.00
C PHE A 593 -5.88 31.45 8.99
N GLN A 594 -5.52 32.34 8.06
CA GLN A 594 -4.18 32.93 7.98
C GLN A 594 -3.84 33.73 9.22
N GLU A 595 -4.76 34.60 9.72
CA GLU A 595 -4.59 35.38 10.94
C GLU A 595 -4.41 34.50 12.17
N ARG A 596 -5.22 33.45 12.31
CA ARG A 596 -5.12 32.48 13.42
C ARG A 596 -3.83 31.67 13.36
N SER A 597 -3.49 31.12 12.20
CA SER A 597 -2.32 30.28 12.00
C SER A 597 -1.00 31.05 12.18
N SER A 598 -0.92 32.33 11.75
CA SER A 598 0.26 33.15 11.95
C SER A 598 0.57 33.44 13.42
N ARG A 599 -0.44 33.48 14.27
CA ARG A 599 -0.31 33.69 15.73
C ARG A 599 -0.16 32.38 16.52
N ASN A 600 -0.40 31.25 15.90
CA ASN A 600 -0.32 29.95 16.56
C ASN A 600 1.12 29.41 16.51
N HIS A 601 1.86 29.54 17.60
CA HIS A 601 3.26 29.08 17.69
C HIS A 601 3.43 27.60 17.39
N LEU A 602 2.46 26.75 17.80
CA LEU A 602 2.51 25.32 17.52
C LEU A 602 2.38 25.03 16.02
N TYR A 603 1.47 25.74 15.33
CA TYR A 603 1.31 25.61 13.88
C TYR A 603 2.53 26.15 13.12
N GLN A 604 3.16 27.24 13.59
CA GLN A 604 4.39 27.76 13.00
C GLN A 604 5.57 26.78 13.17
N ALA A 605 5.70 26.16 14.35
CA ALA A 605 6.68 25.09 14.57
C ALA A 605 6.45 23.90 13.65
N TYR A 606 5.19 23.48 13.49
CA TYR A 606 4.81 22.43 12.55
C TYR A 606 5.22 22.76 11.11
N LEU A 607 4.94 23.95 10.62
CA LEU A 607 5.33 24.40 9.27
C LEU A 607 6.85 24.42 9.08
N HIS A 608 7.59 24.85 10.12
CA HIS A 608 9.05 24.79 10.12
C HIS A 608 9.55 23.34 9.95
N ASP A 609 8.99 22.40 10.70
CA ASP A 609 9.36 20.98 10.65
C ASP A 609 8.97 20.33 9.33
N VAL A 610 7.81 20.66 8.75
CA VAL A 610 7.43 20.27 7.39
C VAL A 610 8.47 20.74 6.36
N SER A 611 8.91 22.00 6.47
CA SER A 611 9.95 22.56 5.60
C SER A 611 11.29 21.81 5.76
N THR A 612 11.70 21.54 7.00
CA THR A 612 12.93 20.83 7.34
C THR A 612 12.91 19.40 6.76
N LEU A 613 11.82 18.65 6.95
CA LEU A 613 11.67 17.31 6.36
C LEU A 613 11.72 17.35 4.84
N THR A 614 11.06 18.33 4.22
CA THR A 614 11.07 18.50 2.77
C THR A 614 12.48 18.76 2.25
N GLN A 615 13.28 19.57 2.94
CA GLN A 615 14.67 19.83 2.57
C GLN A 615 15.54 18.56 2.74
N LEU A 616 15.36 17.82 3.84
CA LEU A 616 16.09 16.57 4.07
C LEU A 616 15.76 15.52 2.98
N ARG A 617 14.48 15.34 2.63
CA ARG A 617 14.02 14.40 1.60
C ARG A 617 14.51 14.75 0.19
N ARG A 618 14.68 16.04 -0.11
CA ARG A 618 15.26 16.48 -1.40
C ARG A 618 16.74 16.15 -1.57
N LYS A 619 17.43 15.83 -0.47
CA LYS A 619 18.82 15.36 -0.54
C LYS A 619 18.81 13.92 -1.06
N LYS A 620 19.29 13.73 -2.29
CA LYS A 620 19.49 12.39 -2.86
C LYS A 620 20.59 11.61 -2.15
N LEU A 621 21.60 12.34 -1.69
CA LEU A 621 22.80 11.79 -1.05
C LEU A 621 22.64 11.77 0.47
N VAL A 622 22.75 10.59 1.06
CA VAL A 622 22.86 10.42 2.50
C VAL A 622 24.34 10.26 2.89
N SER A 623 24.75 10.92 3.96
CA SER A 623 26.10 10.76 4.50
C SER A 623 26.25 9.38 5.15
N LEU A 624 27.34 8.69 4.87
CA LEU A 624 27.74 7.46 5.57
C LEU A 624 28.75 7.73 6.70
N GLN A 625 29.05 8.99 6.97
CA GLN A 625 29.84 9.42 8.11
C GLN A 625 28.98 9.44 9.37
N ASP A 626 29.44 8.77 10.42
CA ASP A 626 28.66 8.50 11.64
C ASP A 626 28.05 9.75 12.29
N THR A 627 28.85 10.81 12.46
CA THR A 627 28.40 12.06 13.09
C THR A 627 27.35 12.81 12.26
N ALA A 628 27.55 12.88 10.95
CA ALA A 628 26.62 13.54 10.04
C ALA A 628 25.29 12.74 9.92
N PHE A 629 25.39 11.42 9.79
CA PHE A 629 24.21 10.53 9.77
C PHE A 629 23.40 10.63 11.05
N LYS A 630 24.08 10.59 12.22
CA LYS A 630 23.46 10.74 13.53
C LYS A 630 22.63 12.02 13.61
N SER A 631 23.22 13.15 13.23
CA SER A 631 22.55 14.46 13.28
C SER A 631 21.26 14.49 12.43
N GLU A 632 21.30 13.94 11.21
CA GLU A 632 20.12 13.86 10.34
C GLU A 632 19.02 12.95 10.92
N ILE A 633 19.40 11.76 11.40
CA ILE A 633 18.44 10.82 11.99
C ILE A 633 17.83 11.35 13.29
N GLU A 634 18.61 12.01 14.14
CA GLU A 634 18.10 12.62 15.38
C GLU A 634 17.09 13.72 15.07
N THR A 635 17.36 14.55 14.04
CA THR A 635 16.40 15.57 13.57
C THR A 635 15.09 14.93 13.12
N ILE A 636 15.16 13.92 12.26
CA ILE A 636 13.98 13.19 11.77
C ILE A 636 13.19 12.58 12.93
N LYS A 637 13.87 11.89 13.85
CA LYS A 637 13.24 11.25 15.02
C LYS A 637 12.57 12.25 15.96
N GLN A 638 13.16 13.41 16.16
CA GLN A 638 12.57 14.48 16.98
C GLN A 638 11.26 14.96 16.35
N ILE A 639 11.26 15.20 15.03
CA ILE A 639 10.07 15.63 14.30
C ILE A 639 8.99 14.53 14.34
N GLU A 640 9.36 13.26 14.08
CA GLU A 640 8.43 12.13 14.13
C GLU A 640 7.83 11.94 15.53
N LYS A 641 8.65 12.02 16.58
CA LYS A 641 8.18 11.91 17.96
C LYS A 641 7.21 13.02 18.32
N GLN A 642 7.44 14.23 17.83
CA GLN A 642 6.60 15.38 18.12
C GLN A 642 5.24 15.31 17.42
N TRP A 643 5.19 14.85 16.15
CA TRP A 643 4.03 14.99 15.29
C TRP A 643 3.35 13.67 14.88
N VAL A 644 4.08 12.55 14.86
CA VAL A 644 3.61 11.26 14.33
C VAL A 644 3.37 10.23 15.42
N GLN A 645 4.24 10.14 16.43
CA GLN A 645 4.22 9.09 17.47
C GLN A 645 3.39 9.46 18.73
N ALA A 646 2.35 10.25 18.59
CA ALA A 646 1.47 10.50 19.72
C ALA A 646 0.69 9.21 20.09
N PRO A 647 0.61 8.81 21.38
CA PRO A 647 -0.02 7.55 21.77
C PRO A 647 -1.53 7.54 21.49
N ASP A 648 -2.06 6.36 21.16
CA ASP A 648 -3.45 6.00 20.78
C ASP A 648 -4.54 6.27 21.84
N SER A 649 -4.42 7.26 22.68
CA SER A 649 -5.43 7.60 23.67
C SER A 649 -6.28 8.81 23.25
N ALA A 650 -7.50 8.91 23.73
CA ALA A 650 -8.42 10.03 23.50
C ALA A 650 -7.79 11.43 23.78
N LYS A 651 -6.69 11.48 24.54
CA LYS A 651 -5.85 12.68 24.71
C LYS A 651 -5.01 13.03 23.47
N SER A 652 -4.82 12.09 22.50
CA SER A 652 -4.00 12.32 21.32
C SER A 652 -4.76 13.10 20.22
N MET A 653 -6.09 13.04 20.19
CA MET A 653 -6.91 13.77 19.22
C MET A 653 -6.81 15.30 19.38
N ASN A 654 -6.62 15.79 20.60
CA ASN A 654 -6.30 17.21 20.80
C ASN A 654 -4.91 17.62 20.26
N LYS A 655 -4.10 16.65 19.82
CA LYS A 655 -2.78 16.87 19.22
C LYS A 655 -2.78 16.84 17.69
N ASP A 656 -3.86 16.41 17.03
CA ASP A 656 -3.99 16.47 15.57
C ASP A 656 -4.21 17.89 15.12
N LEU A 657 -3.10 18.56 14.88
CA LEU A 657 -3.06 20.00 14.59
C LEU A 657 -3.88 20.37 13.34
N LEU A 658 -3.79 19.55 12.28
CA LEU A 658 -4.50 19.82 11.02
C LEU A 658 -6.00 19.61 11.19
N LEU A 659 -6.41 18.60 11.93
CA LEU A 659 -7.80 18.36 12.24
C LEU A 659 -8.39 19.48 13.13
N ASN A 660 -7.64 19.93 14.14
CA ASN A 660 -8.04 21.03 15.00
C ASN A 660 -8.16 22.35 14.22
N GLN A 661 -7.25 22.62 13.27
CA GLN A 661 -7.37 23.79 12.39
C GLN A 661 -8.59 23.68 11.47
N SER A 662 -8.91 22.48 10.99
CA SER A 662 -10.11 22.22 10.19
C SER A 662 -11.40 22.43 11.00
N ALA A 663 -11.43 21.95 12.25
CA ALA A 663 -12.53 22.21 13.18
C ALA A 663 -12.70 23.71 13.47
N SER A 664 -11.59 24.47 13.57
CA SER A 664 -11.64 25.93 13.73
C SER A 664 -12.27 26.62 12.49
N VAL A 665 -11.96 26.15 11.28
CA VAL A 665 -12.59 26.68 10.06
C VAL A 665 -14.09 26.42 10.06
N VAL A 666 -14.53 25.20 10.47
CA VAL A 666 -15.95 24.86 10.58
C VAL A 666 -16.64 25.71 11.65
N SER A 667 -15.98 25.98 12.78
CA SER A 667 -16.46 26.93 13.79
C SER A 667 -16.65 28.34 13.22
N ASP A 668 -15.69 28.83 12.42
CA ASP A 668 -15.81 30.13 11.72
C ASP A 668 -17.02 30.13 10.74
N MET A 669 -17.28 29.01 10.03
CA MET A 669 -18.44 28.88 9.14
C MET A 669 -19.76 28.95 9.92
N ALA A 670 -19.84 28.26 11.07
CA ALA A 670 -21.02 28.30 11.93
C ALA A 670 -21.31 29.73 12.44
N GLU A 671 -20.27 30.47 12.81
CA GLU A 671 -20.37 31.86 13.23
C GLU A 671 -20.90 32.76 12.10
N LEU A 672 -20.37 32.64 10.88
CA LEU A 672 -20.81 33.42 9.71
C LEU A 672 -22.30 33.16 9.42
N LYS A 673 -22.75 31.90 9.41
CA LYS A 673 -24.16 31.55 9.19
C LYS A 673 -25.09 32.07 10.28
N SER A 674 -24.63 32.15 11.53
CA SER A 674 -25.42 32.73 12.62
C SER A 674 -25.61 34.25 12.45
N ILE A 675 -24.59 34.96 12.01
CA ILE A 675 -24.65 36.40 11.74
C ILE A 675 -25.63 36.69 10.61
N GLU A 676 -25.59 35.95 9.53
CA GLU A 676 -26.53 36.08 8.40
C GLU A 676 -27.98 35.90 8.82
N ARG A 677 -28.28 34.87 9.60
CA ARG A 677 -29.64 34.64 10.13
C ARG A 677 -30.14 35.83 10.97
N HIS A 678 -29.30 36.38 11.81
CA HIS A 678 -29.66 37.53 12.65
C HIS A 678 -29.83 38.81 11.82
N THR A 679 -29.09 38.99 10.72
CA THR A 679 -29.20 40.15 9.82
C THR A 679 -30.50 40.06 9.01
N VAL A 680 -30.84 38.89 8.48
CA VAL A 680 -32.11 38.70 7.73
C VAL A 680 -33.34 38.94 8.62
N ILE A 681 -33.31 38.48 9.87
CA ILE A 681 -34.43 38.74 10.83
C ILE A 681 -34.61 40.23 11.13
N ARG A 682 -33.52 41.01 11.18
CA ARG A 682 -33.57 42.47 11.43
C ARG A 682 -33.99 43.31 10.23
N THR A 683 -33.81 42.80 9.01
CA THR A 683 -34.14 43.49 7.77
C THR A 683 -35.53 43.11 7.20
N SER A 684 -36.21 42.12 7.74
CA SER A 684 -37.58 41.80 7.38
C SER A 684 -38.48 42.91 8.00
N PRO A 685 -39.23 43.72 7.19
CA PRO A 685 -40.13 44.70 7.74
C PRO A 685 -41.23 43.93 8.51
N ALA A 686 -41.43 44.35 9.78
CA ALA A 686 -42.58 43.88 10.53
C ALA A 686 -43.82 44.24 9.70
N VAL A 687 -44.54 43.21 9.21
CA VAL A 687 -45.88 43.39 8.68
C VAL A 687 -46.73 43.75 9.88
N LEU A 688 -46.89 45.05 10.10
CA LEU A 688 -47.89 45.60 11.01
C LEU A 688 -49.26 45.33 10.37
N ASN A 689 -50.01 44.42 10.97
CA ASN A 689 -51.45 44.31 10.78
C ASN A 689 -52.19 45.48 11.44
#